data_8e9d79bed4a6f04ef402a86061e4bae4
#
_entry.id   8e9d79bed4a6f04ef402a86061e4bae4
#
_cell.length_a   1.000
_cell.length_b   1.000
_cell.length_c   1.000
_cell.angle_alpha   90.00
_cell.angle_beta   90.00
_cell.angle_gamma   90.00
#
_symmetry.space_group_name_H-M   'P 1'
#
loop_
_entity.id
_entity.type
_entity.pdbx_description
1 polymer ?
#
loop_
_entity_poly.entity_id
_entity_poly.type
_entity_poly.pdbx_seq_one_letter_code
_entity_poly.pdbx_strand_id
1 'polypeptide(L)'
;EEYTAEGVSKLLATYRFETISDVRYNLTFTIDTGKSTPVEGTVVIDFVRKSGREPLVLDFRVPGDHLRSVSVNGREVEVALTNGHIVIDRGLLSRRYNRVEVSFRAGDLSLNRNDEYLYTLFVPDRACTAFPCFDQPDLKGRFTLALDIPESYRAMSNNPIVSAVTTDGRVTLRFSETKPISTYLFAFAAGKFELVEKEIEGVKMEMLHRETRPGYVENNADEIFRLHYSALKWLEEYTQIPYPFDKFGFVLLPPFQYSGMEHPGSIFYRASSLLLEASPTLNEKLSRASLIAHETSHIWFGDLVTMKWFDDVWLKEVFAGYMSDKIAGPDFPDVNHDLRFLLSRYPAAYQVDRTRGTNPIIQELENLKDAGSLYGGIIYNKAPIVMRQLEQLAGEENLKRGLQEYLKKYSWGNARWDDLVAILEKAAQKPLGEWSRMWVKEAGMPVIAPVITEEEGYKIFFHEDDPAGLLRHWPQTLKTMVITATDTVTVDMEPADRDSRVTTADQPLCIIPDISGRAYGTFLLDSLSAGHLLSELPGMHDPLLKGIIWINLNENLINGSIRPADFYSAAYSDLQGITDLQLRNYVSGRFSYVWWNWLTAEERYELAPEAEAMLGNKMTTTESPAGRRTWFSLLRNVTVTPEGMKYLTSIWKRGELPGTVTPGGAGSDPVKLSEDELCTLALTLALKNSPDAGSILAQQRERITGRERMERFDFVTPSVSNDEAVRDAFFESLSDPSNREREPWVLEALGYLHHPMIAERSEKYILKSLEMLEEIKATGDIFFPGNWVSATLAGHSSPEARATVEKFLDDHPDYPAVLKLKI
;
A
#
# COMPACT_ATOMS: atom_id res chain seq x y z
N GLU A 1 1.48 -23.53 29.68
CA GLU A 1 1.56 -22.06 29.72
C GLU A 1 2.09 -21.49 28.37
N GLU A 2 3.14 -22.08 27.79
CA GLU A 2 3.72 -21.59 26.50
C GLU A 2 2.75 -21.66 25.32
N TYR A 3 1.84 -22.65 25.28
CA TYR A 3 0.82 -22.79 24.21
C TYR A 3 -0.44 -21.93 24.42
N THR A 4 -0.55 -21.26 25.55
CA THR A 4 -1.70 -20.42 25.90
C THR A 4 -1.29 -18.98 26.20
N ALA A 5 -0.11 -18.57 25.75
CA ALA A 5 0.30 -17.16 25.76
C ALA A 5 -0.57 -16.37 24.77
N GLU A 6 -0.72 -15.10 24.99
CA GLU A 6 -1.52 -14.22 24.13
C GLU A 6 -1.04 -14.24 22.66
N GLY A 7 -1.97 -14.35 21.73
CA GLY A 7 -1.72 -14.47 20.29
C GLY A 7 -1.27 -15.88 19.89
N VAL A 8 -0.94 -16.08 18.63
CA VAL A 8 -0.47 -17.37 18.11
C VAL A 8 1.04 -17.35 18.01
N SER A 9 1.72 -18.03 18.95
CA SER A 9 3.17 -18.18 18.92
C SER A 9 3.59 -19.16 17.82
N LYS A 10 4.81 -18.99 17.30
CA LYS A 10 5.43 -19.92 16.33
C LYS A 10 5.50 -21.36 16.89
N LEU A 11 5.68 -21.48 18.21
CA LEU A 11 5.64 -22.77 18.92
C LEU A 11 4.26 -23.43 18.86
N LEU A 12 3.20 -22.70 19.18
CA LEU A 12 1.82 -23.19 19.12
C LEU A 12 1.43 -23.58 17.68
N ALA A 13 1.79 -22.73 16.71
CA ALA A 13 1.51 -22.98 15.29
C ALA A 13 2.22 -24.24 14.80
N THR A 14 3.50 -24.40 15.14
CA THR A 14 4.28 -25.62 14.80
C THR A 14 3.64 -26.86 15.41
N TYR A 15 3.27 -26.82 16.70
CA TYR A 15 2.60 -27.94 17.34
C TYR A 15 1.28 -28.31 16.66
N ARG A 16 0.43 -27.34 16.31
CA ARG A 16 -0.83 -27.57 15.59
C ARG A 16 -0.58 -28.19 14.22
N PHE A 17 0.35 -27.64 13.44
CA PHE A 17 0.69 -28.13 12.10
C PHE A 17 1.14 -29.60 12.12
N GLU A 18 1.93 -30.01 13.12
CA GLU A 18 2.40 -31.38 13.28
C GLU A 18 1.30 -32.35 13.73
N THR A 19 0.35 -31.86 14.52
CA THR A 19 -0.60 -32.72 15.24
C THR A 19 -2.02 -32.71 14.65
N ILE A 20 -2.39 -31.71 13.85
CA ILE A 20 -3.73 -31.51 13.29
C ILE A 20 -3.68 -31.54 11.76
N SER A 21 -4.75 -32.01 11.13
CA SER A 21 -4.92 -31.96 9.67
C SER A 21 -6.41 -32.07 9.30
N ASP A 22 -6.72 -31.86 8.02
CA ASP A 22 -8.06 -31.96 7.41
C ASP A 22 -9.10 -31.14 8.19
N VAL A 23 -8.80 -29.86 8.37
CA VAL A 23 -9.66 -28.93 9.12
C VAL A 23 -10.81 -28.47 8.23
N ARG A 24 -12.02 -28.52 8.78
CA ARG A 24 -13.25 -28.03 8.14
C ARG A 24 -14.01 -27.16 9.11
N TYR A 25 -14.41 -26.00 8.63
CA TYR A 25 -15.24 -25.04 9.36
C TYR A 25 -16.62 -24.98 8.72
N ASN A 26 -17.67 -25.22 9.52
CA ASN A 26 -19.05 -24.97 9.11
C ASN A 26 -19.56 -23.81 9.97
N LEU A 27 -19.63 -22.63 9.36
CA LEU A 27 -19.96 -21.37 10.01
C LEU A 27 -21.37 -20.91 9.70
N THR A 28 -22.06 -20.42 10.71
CA THR A 28 -23.33 -19.71 10.55
C THR A 28 -23.25 -18.37 11.27
N PHE A 29 -23.67 -17.29 10.61
CA PHE A 29 -23.81 -15.97 11.22
C PHE A 29 -25.21 -15.44 11.02
N THR A 30 -25.77 -14.83 12.07
CA THR A 30 -27.01 -14.05 12.03
C THR A 30 -26.66 -12.58 12.09
N ILE A 31 -26.99 -11.87 11.02
CA ILE A 31 -26.67 -10.45 10.84
C ILE A 31 -27.97 -9.68 10.69
N ASP A 32 -28.15 -8.64 11.50
CA ASP A 32 -29.28 -7.72 11.43
C ASP A 32 -28.88 -6.36 10.86
N THR A 33 -29.89 -5.54 10.58
CA THR A 33 -29.71 -4.11 10.31
C THR A 33 -29.32 -3.39 11.59
N GLY A 34 -28.38 -2.46 11.47
CA GLY A 34 -27.94 -1.65 12.59
C GLY A 34 -26.66 -2.15 13.25
N LYS A 35 -25.72 -1.21 13.38
CA LYS A 35 -24.40 -1.46 13.96
C LYS A 35 -24.44 -1.97 15.40
N SER A 36 -25.46 -1.55 16.19
CA SER A 36 -25.59 -1.89 17.61
C SER A 36 -26.08 -3.31 17.89
N THR A 37 -26.67 -4.00 16.88
CA THR A 37 -27.15 -5.37 17.08
C THR A 37 -25.97 -6.35 17.03
N PRO A 38 -25.78 -7.19 18.06
CA PRO A 38 -24.72 -8.19 18.05
C PRO A 38 -24.82 -9.14 16.86
N VAL A 39 -23.68 -9.59 16.33
CA VAL A 39 -23.61 -10.68 15.35
C VAL A 39 -23.42 -11.97 16.13
N GLU A 40 -24.45 -12.81 16.16
CA GLU A 40 -24.39 -14.13 16.79
C GLU A 40 -23.96 -15.17 15.75
N GLY A 41 -23.21 -16.18 16.17
CA GLY A 41 -22.71 -17.22 15.27
C GLY A 41 -22.55 -18.58 15.93
N THR A 42 -22.46 -19.58 15.06
CA THR A 42 -22.04 -20.94 15.44
C THR A 42 -20.95 -21.42 14.50
N VAL A 43 -19.97 -22.14 15.02
CA VAL A 43 -18.98 -22.84 14.21
C VAL A 43 -18.88 -24.28 14.62
N VAL A 44 -18.92 -25.18 13.64
CA VAL A 44 -18.55 -26.58 13.80
C VAL A 44 -17.19 -26.79 13.15
N ILE A 45 -16.20 -27.20 13.95
CA ILE A 45 -14.84 -27.46 13.51
C ILE A 45 -14.61 -28.97 13.53
N ASP A 46 -14.53 -29.57 12.35
CA ASP A 46 -14.13 -30.96 12.16
C ASP A 46 -12.65 -31.03 11.80
N PHE A 47 -11.93 -31.93 12.43
CA PHE A 47 -10.49 -32.10 12.15
C PHE A 47 -9.97 -33.51 12.51
N VAL A 48 -8.82 -33.86 11.93
CA VAL A 48 -8.09 -35.08 12.26
C VAL A 48 -6.95 -34.76 13.19
N ARG A 49 -6.89 -35.40 14.35
CA ARG A 49 -5.77 -35.37 15.28
C ARG A 49 -4.82 -36.54 14.98
N LYS A 50 -3.63 -36.24 14.52
CA LYS A 50 -2.60 -37.25 14.19
C LYS A 50 -1.92 -37.77 15.44
N SER A 51 -1.55 -36.88 16.36
CA SER A 51 -0.85 -37.15 17.63
C SER A 51 -1.04 -35.95 18.55
N GLY A 52 -0.44 -35.97 19.70
CA GLY A 52 -0.40 -34.81 20.60
C GLY A 52 -0.66 -35.19 22.05
N ARG A 53 0.14 -34.63 22.94
CA ARG A 53 0.04 -34.81 24.39
C ARG A 53 -0.58 -33.62 25.09
N GLU A 54 -0.58 -32.46 24.44
CA GLU A 54 -1.05 -31.19 24.96
C GLU A 54 -2.57 -31.01 24.72
N PRO A 55 -3.24 -30.15 25.44
CA PRO A 55 -4.62 -29.77 25.17
C PRO A 55 -4.76 -29.20 23.74
N LEU A 56 -5.99 -29.18 23.23
CA LEU A 56 -6.31 -28.44 22.00
C LEU A 56 -6.52 -26.98 22.36
N VAL A 57 -5.86 -26.10 21.64
CA VAL A 57 -5.99 -24.65 21.79
C VAL A 57 -6.65 -24.10 20.52
N LEU A 58 -7.82 -23.49 20.63
CA LEU A 58 -8.47 -22.72 19.56
C LEU A 58 -8.34 -21.23 19.89
N ASP A 59 -8.14 -20.41 18.88
CA ASP A 59 -8.03 -18.97 19.05
C ASP A 59 -9.42 -18.34 19.00
N PHE A 60 -9.74 -17.50 19.99
CA PHE A 60 -10.94 -16.69 20.03
C PHE A 60 -10.69 -15.47 20.90
N ARG A 61 -10.22 -14.40 20.28
CA ARG A 61 -9.75 -13.18 20.94
C ARG A 61 -10.87 -12.15 21.08
N VAL A 62 -11.75 -12.39 22.03
CA VAL A 62 -12.93 -11.58 22.35
C VAL A 62 -13.15 -11.51 23.86
N PRO A 63 -14.02 -10.61 24.38
CA PRO A 63 -14.47 -10.65 25.77
C PRO A 63 -15.08 -12.01 26.16
N GLY A 64 -14.89 -12.42 27.42
CA GLY A 64 -15.28 -13.75 27.89
C GLY A 64 -16.78 -14.09 27.76
N ASP A 65 -17.63 -13.07 27.83
CA ASP A 65 -19.07 -13.21 27.67
C ASP A 65 -19.52 -13.44 26.21
N HIS A 66 -18.61 -13.34 25.24
CA HIS A 66 -18.86 -13.70 23.85
C HIS A 66 -18.87 -15.23 23.61
N LEU A 67 -18.22 -16.01 24.45
CA LEU A 67 -18.27 -17.47 24.39
C LEU A 67 -19.59 -17.96 25.05
N ARG A 68 -20.48 -18.58 24.26
CA ARG A 68 -21.80 -18.99 24.73
C ARG A 68 -21.84 -20.45 25.21
N SER A 69 -21.36 -21.34 24.35
CA SER A 69 -21.29 -22.77 24.69
C SER A 69 -20.19 -23.46 23.85
N VAL A 70 -19.65 -24.53 24.39
CA VAL A 70 -18.71 -25.42 23.71
C VAL A 70 -19.14 -26.87 23.86
N SER A 71 -19.14 -27.59 22.75
CA SER A 71 -19.35 -29.03 22.74
C SER A 71 -18.18 -29.73 22.05
N VAL A 72 -17.68 -30.80 22.64
CA VAL A 72 -16.55 -31.58 22.10
C VAL A 72 -17.00 -33.01 21.92
N ASN A 73 -17.00 -33.48 20.67
CA ASN A 73 -17.43 -34.83 20.31
C ASN A 73 -18.84 -35.18 20.85
N GLY A 74 -19.76 -34.17 20.85
CA GLY A 74 -21.14 -34.32 21.32
C GLY A 74 -21.32 -34.19 22.84
N ARG A 75 -20.28 -33.77 23.58
CA ARG A 75 -20.33 -33.50 25.01
C ARG A 75 -20.22 -32.01 25.26
N GLU A 76 -21.18 -31.41 25.92
CA GLU A 76 -21.04 -30.05 26.44
C GLU A 76 -19.94 -30.00 27.50
N VAL A 77 -19.14 -28.95 27.41
CA VAL A 77 -18.00 -28.70 28.31
C VAL A 77 -17.97 -27.27 28.77
N GLU A 78 -17.69 -27.07 30.05
CA GLU A 78 -17.43 -25.73 30.57
C GLU A 78 -15.96 -25.37 30.31
N VAL A 79 -15.74 -24.37 29.52
CA VAL A 79 -14.41 -23.81 29.24
C VAL A 79 -14.47 -22.27 29.32
N ALA A 80 -13.41 -21.68 29.82
CA ALA A 80 -13.23 -20.24 29.85
C ALA A 80 -12.20 -19.81 28.80
N LEU A 81 -12.32 -18.57 28.36
CA LEU A 81 -11.26 -17.97 27.55
C LEU A 81 -10.03 -17.67 28.39
N THR A 82 -8.86 -18.11 27.93
CA THR A 82 -7.58 -17.86 28.57
C THR A 82 -6.67 -17.17 27.55
N ASN A 83 -6.34 -15.91 27.78
CA ASN A 83 -5.49 -15.11 26.87
C ASN A 83 -5.95 -15.12 25.39
N GLY A 84 -7.25 -15.10 25.16
CA GLY A 84 -7.83 -15.18 23.80
C GLY A 84 -7.88 -16.58 23.21
N HIS A 85 -7.80 -17.64 24.04
CA HIS A 85 -7.87 -19.02 23.60
C HIS A 85 -8.98 -19.81 24.34
N ILE A 86 -9.59 -20.74 23.61
CA ILE A 86 -10.43 -21.83 24.14
C ILE A 86 -9.51 -23.04 24.32
N VAL A 87 -9.31 -23.47 25.58
CA VAL A 87 -8.39 -24.57 25.90
C VAL A 87 -9.21 -25.82 26.22
N ILE A 88 -9.12 -26.85 25.39
CA ILE A 88 -9.88 -28.09 25.50
C ILE A 88 -8.95 -29.20 26.00
N ASP A 89 -9.32 -29.83 27.13
CA ASP A 89 -8.56 -30.94 27.70
C ASP A 89 -8.42 -32.11 26.72
N ARG A 90 -7.24 -32.64 26.65
CA ARG A 90 -6.89 -33.74 25.74
C ARG A 90 -7.76 -35.00 25.97
N GLY A 91 -8.25 -35.20 27.17
CA GLY A 91 -9.11 -36.34 27.54
C GLY A 91 -10.46 -36.34 26.85
N LEU A 92 -10.89 -35.19 26.34
CA LEU A 92 -12.13 -35.03 25.55
C LEU A 92 -11.92 -35.33 24.07
N LEU A 93 -10.68 -35.45 23.61
CA LEU A 93 -10.32 -35.60 22.21
C LEU A 93 -10.07 -37.05 21.84
N SER A 94 -10.56 -37.46 20.67
CA SER A 94 -10.25 -38.76 20.08
C SER A 94 -8.89 -38.74 19.36
N ARG A 95 -8.36 -39.93 19.06
CA ARG A 95 -7.06 -40.07 18.37
C ARG A 95 -7.12 -39.87 16.85
N ARG A 96 -8.27 -39.64 16.29
CA ARG A 96 -8.48 -39.43 14.82
C ARG A 96 -9.40 -38.26 14.57
N TYR A 97 -10.69 -38.53 14.47
CA TYR A 97 -11.67 -37.52 14.12
C TYR A 97 -12.18 -36.83 15.38
N ASN A 98 -12.23 -35.53 15.32
CA ASN A 98 -12.78 -34.71 16.38
C ASN A 98 -13.72 -33.67 15.77
N ARG A 99 -14.75 -33.35 16.55
CA ARG A 99 -15.69 -32.27 16.26
C ARG A 99 -15.80 -31.38 17.48
N VAL A 100 -15.58 -30.11 17.27
CA VAL A 100 -15.81 -29.07 18.27
C VAL A 100 -16.87 -28.12 17.72
N GLU A 101 -17.91 -27.91 18.52
CA GLU A 101 -19.02 -27.02 18.18
C GLU A 101 -19.02 -25.87 19.19
N VAL A 102 -19.03 -24.63 18.70
CA VAL A 102 -19.01 -23.44 19.54
C VAL A 102 -20.11 -22.50 19.10
N SER A 103 -20.95 -22.07 20.04
CA SER A 103 -21.85 -20.93 19.88
C SER A 103 -21.20 -19.70 20.47
N PHE A 104 -21.27 -18.59 19.75
CA PHE A 104 -20.53 -17.40 20.12
C PHE A 104 -21.24 -16.13 19.65
N ARG A 105 -20.82 -15.02 20.25
CA ARG A 105 -21.03 -13.67 19.73
C ARG A 105 -19.73 -13.23 19.08
N ALA A 106 -19.78 -12.78 17.84
CA ALA A 106 -18.61 -12.26 17.15
C ALA A 106 -18.11 -10.94 17.76
N GLY A 107 -16.81 -10.70 17.75
CA GLY A 107 -16.24 -9.41 18.07
C GLY A 107 -16.33 -8.45 16.88
N ASP A 108 -16.21 -7.15 17.14
CA ASP A 108 -16.36 -6.10 16.13
C ASP A 108 -15.03 -5.70 15.44
N LEU A 109 -13.88 -6.15 15.95
CA LEU A 109 -12.56 -5.68 15.48
C LEU A 109 -12.30 -5.95 13.99
N SER A 110 -12.80 -7.08 13.48
CA SER A 110 -12.64 -7.48 12.07
C SER A 110 -13.95 -7.58 11.29
N LEU A 111 -15.06 -7.21 11.93
CA LEU A 111 -16.36 -7.04 11.31
C LEU A 111 -16.63 -5.55 11.09
N ASN A 112 -16.17 -5.06 9.94
CA ASN A 112 -16.35 -3.65 9.57
C ASN A 112 -17.79 -3.40 9.16
N ARG A 113 -18.57 -2.74 10.01
CA ARG A 113 -20.01 -2.60 9.79
C ARG A 113 -20.56 -1.21 10.12
N ASN A 114 -21.63 -0.87 9.41
CA ASN A 114 -22.52 0.25 9.68
C ASN A 114 -23.98 -0.21 9.59
N ASP A 115 -24.94 0.72 9.56
CA ASP A 115 -26.37 0.39 9.50
C ASP A 115 -26.83 -0.22 8.16
N GLU A 116 -25.98 -0.26 7.15
CA GLU A 116 -26.37 -0.65 5.79
C GLU A 116 -25.59 -1.83 5.23
N TYR A 117 -24.39 -2.10 5.74
CA TYR A 117 -23.54 -3.20 5.30
C TYR A 117 -22.52 -3.62 6.34
N LEU A 118 -21.99 -4.81 6.12
CA LEU A 118 -20.88 -5.41 6.87
C LEU A 118 -19.92 -6.07 5.89
N TYR A 119 -18.63 -6.03 6.18
CA TYR A 119 -17.62 -6.86 5.55
C TYR A 119 -16.58 -7.33 6.56
N THR A 120 -15.97 -8.49 6.28
CA THR A 120 -14.90 -9.06 7.10
C THR A 120 -13.54 -8.66 6.60
N LEU A 121 -12.56 -8.54 7.51
CA LEU A 121 -11.16 -8.30 7.17
C LEU A 121 -10.28 -9.01 8.20
N PHE A 122 -9.81 -10.22 7.87
CA PHE A 122 -9.18 -11.14 8.81
C PHE A 122 -7.64 -11.15 8.76
N VAL A 123 -7.04 -10.50 7.79
CA VAL A 123 -5.58 -10.37 7.70
C VAL A 123 -5.03 -9.50 8.85
N PRO A 124 -3.89 -9.84 9.46
CA PRO A 124 -3.11 -11.06 9.28
C PRO A 124 -3.55 -12.24 10.19
N ASP A 125 -4.09 -11.98 11.40
CA ASP A 125 -4.43 -12.94 12.46
C ASP A 125 -5.73 -12.55 13.17
N ARG A 126 -6.72 -12.03 12.42
CA ARG A 126 -7.93 -11.43 12.98
C ARG A 126 -9.19 -12.28 12.80
N ALA A 127 -9.12 -13.47 12.18
CA ALA A 127 -10.26 -14.35 12.09
C ALA A 127 -10.75 -14.78 13.48
N CYS A 128 -9.85 -15.01 14.40
CA CYS A 128 -10.13 -15.33 15.79
C CYS A 128 -10.82 -14.21 16.58
N THR A 129 -10.92 -12.99 16.05
CA THR A 129 -11.73 -11.93 16.66
C THR A 129 -13.19 -11.97 16.24
N ALA A 130 -13.52 -12.76 15.21
CA ALA A 130 -14.89 -12.92 14.73
C ALA A 130 -15.47 -14.32 15.04
N PHE A 131 -14.66 -15.37 14.98
CA PHE A 131 -15.11 -16.75 15.24
C PHE A 131 -13.96 -17.61 15.76
N PRO A 132 -14.24 -18.67 16.58
CA PRO A 132 -13.23 -19.62 17.03
C PRO A 132 -12.58 -20.38 15.86
N CYS A 133 -11.24 -20.41 15.79
CA CYS A 133 -10.50 -21.07 14.72
C CYS A 133 -9.06 -21.44 15.13
N PHE A 134 -8.34 -22.06 14.23
CA PHE A 134 -6.88 -22.18 14.26
C PHE A 134 -6.31 -21.04 13.37
N ASP A 135 -6.02 -19.90 13.96
CA ASP A 135 -5.70 -18.69 13.20
C ASP A 135 -4.22 -18.62 12.81
N GLN A 136 -3.82 -19.47 11.88
CA GLN A 136 -2.46 -19.56 11.36
C GLN A 136 -2.44 -19.88 9.86
N PRO A 137 -1.42 -19.41 9.10
CA PRO A 137 -1.44 -19.53 7.64
C PRO A 137 -1.24 -20.95 7.12
N ASP A 138 -0.49 -21.78 7.84
CA ASP A 138 -0.09 -23.12 7.38
C ASP A 138 -1.04 -24.25 7.80
N LEU A 139 -2.11 -23.94 8.50
CA LEU A 139 -3.18 -24.89 8.81
C LEU A 139 -4.45 -24.55 8.01
N LYS A 140 -4.35 -24.69 6.68
CA LYS A 140 -5.46 -24.41 5.76
C LYS A 140 -6.70 -25.25 6.08
N GLY A 141 -7.86 -24.61 6.07
CA GLY A 141 -9.15 -25.24 6.27
C GLY A 141 -10.08 -25.08 5.08
N ARG A 142 -11.16 -25.91 5.06
CA ARG A 142 -12.28 -25.76 4.13
C ARG A 142 -13.43 -25.11 4.87
N PHE A 143 -14.08 -24.14 4.26
CA PHE A 143 -15.12 -23.33 4.88
C PHE A 143 -16.46 -23.55 4.18
N THR A 144 -17.49 -23.85 4.95
CA THR A 144 -18.89 -23.77 4.53
C THR A 144 -19.52 -22.64 5.32
N LEU A 145 -20.23 -21.75 4.65
CA LEU A 145 -20.85 -20.57 5.27
C LEU A 145 -22.35 -20.59 5.09
N ALA A 146 -23.07 -20.26 6.15
CA ALA A 146 -24.47 -19.86 6.10
C ALA A 146 -24.63 -18.46 6.68
N LEU A 147 -25.28 -17.56 5.95
CA LEU A 147 -25.63 -16.22 6.42
C LEU A 147 -27.14 -16.08 6.52
N ASP A 148 -27.63 -15.79 7.71
CA ASP A 148 -29.01 -15.39 7.95
C ASP A 148 -29.05 -13.86 8.02
N ILE A 149 -29.58 -13.21 6.98
CA ILE A 149 -29.55 -11.77 6.76
C ILE A 149 -30.94 -11.23 6.41
N PRO A 150 -31.18 -9.90 6.54
CA PRO A 150 -32.40 -9.29 6.04
C PRO A 150 -32.61 -9.57 4.55
N GLU A 151 -33.85 -9.80 4.11
CA GLU A 151 -34.18 -10.07 2.70
C GLU A 151 -33.76 -8.96 1.74
N SER A 152 -33.63 -7.72 2.25
CA SER A 152 -33.14 -6.57 1.48
C SER A 152 -31.62 -6.53 1.27
N TYR A 153 -30.87 -7.46 1.91
CA TYR A 153 -29.43 -7.56 1.78
C TYR A 153 -29.02 -8.52 0.68
N ARG A 154 -27.91 -8.24 0.04
CA ARG A 154 -27.14 -9.16 -0.80
C ARG A 154 -25.85 -9.52 -0.08
N ALA A 155 -25.32 -10.71 -0.39
CA ALA A 155 -24.05 -11.12 0.17
C ALA A 155 -23.16 -11.79 -0.88
N MET A 156 -21.85 -11.70 -0.65
CA MET A 156 -20.81 -12.40 -1.39
C MET A 156 -19.81 -13.01 -0.40
N SER A 157 -19.32 -14.21 -0.72
CA SER A 157 -18.26 -14.89 0.01
C SER A 157 -17.32 -15.59 -0.98
N ASN A 158 -16.33 -16.33 -0.49
CA ASN A 158 -15.34 -17.01 -1.32
C ASN A 158 -15.93 -17.95 -2.37
N ASN A 159 -17.05 -18.59 -2.07
CA ASN A 159 -17.68 -19.60 -2.95
C ASN A 159 -19.10 -19.21 -3.39
N PRO A 160 -19.67 -19.89 -4.41
CA PRO A 160 -21.02 -19.60 -4.88
C PRO A 160 -22.09 -19.93 -3.84
N ILE A 161 -23.21 -19.20 -3.91
CA ILE A 161 -24.45 -19.52 -3.19
C ILE A 161 -25.07 -20.77 -3.81
N VAL A 162 -25.34 -21.78 -2.99
CA VAL A 162 -25.98 -23.04 -3.42
C VAL A 162 -27.41 -23.15 -2.96
N SER A 163 -27.84 -22.33 -2.00
CA SER A 163 -29.20 -22.30 -1.50
C SER A 163 -29.56 -20.97 -0.90
N ALA A 164 -30.77 -20.50 -1.15
CA ALA A 164 -31.36 -19.30 -0.54
C ALA A 164 -32.77 -19.64 -0.09
N VAL A 165 -33.07 -19.50 1.21
CA VAL A 165 -34.38 -19.77 1.80
C VAL A 165 -34.87 -18.54 2.53
N THR A 166 -35.98 -17.97 2.07
CA THR A 166 -36.60 -16.79 2.69
C THR A 166 -37.67 -17.21 3.68
N THR A 167 -37.63 -16.63 4.89
CA THR A 167 -38.61 -16.83 5.96
C THR A 167 -38.75 -15.55 6.78
N ASP A 168 -39.95 -15.06 6.97
CA ASP A 168 -40.27 -13.91 7.84
C ASP A 168 -39.42 -12.63 7.59
N GLY A 169 -39.17 -12.30 6.30
CA GLY A 169 -38.44 -11.12 5.89
C GLY A 169 -36.89 -11.23 6.02
N ARG A 170 -36.41 -12.46 6.26
CA ARG A 170 -35.01 -12.82 6.31
C ARG A 170 -34.70 -13.87 5.23
N VAL A 171 -33.47 -13.90 4.75
CA VAL A 171 -32.97 -14.92 3.84
C VAL A 171 -31.76 -15.62 4.45
N THR A 172 -31.80 -16.96 4.49
CA THR A 172 -30.65 -17.78 4.82
C THR A 172 -29.97 -18.20 3.52
N LEU A 173 -28.80 -17.62 3.28
CA LEU A 173 -27.92 -17.96 2.15
C LEU A 173 -26.91 -19.01 2.59
N ARG A 174 -26.78 -20.09 1.81
CA ARG A 174 -25.75 -21.11 2.02
C ARG A 174 -24.77 -21.10 0.87
N PHE A 175 -23.48 -21.04 1.20
CA PHE A 175 -22.38 -21.08 0.26
C PHE A 175 -21.77 -22.48 0.22
N SER A 176 -21.29 -22.91 -0.95
CA SER A 176 -20.61 -24.20 -1.10
C SER A 176 -19.27 -24.21 -0.33
N GLU A 177 -18.75 -25.42 -0.04
CA GLU A 177 -17.47 -25.60 0.65
C GLU A 177 -16.32 -25.07 -0.20
N THR A 178 -15.40 -24.31 0.41
CA THR A 178 -14.21 -23.76 -0.26
C THR A 178 -13.17 -24.85 -0.53
N LYS A 179 -12.25 -24.56 -1.44
CA LYS A 179 -10.94 -25.23 -1.46
C LYS A 179 -10.18 -24.91 -0.15
N PRO A 180 -9.10 -25.66 0.17
CA PRO A 180 -8.32 -25.33 1.38
C PRO A 180 -7.70 -23.93 1.28
N ILE A 181 -8.08 -23.05 2.20
CA ILE A 181 -7.55 -21.69 2.33
C ILE A 181 -7.14 -21.40 3.77
N SER A 182 -6.22 -20.47 3.97
CA SER A 182 -5.87 -19.96 5.30
C SER A 182 -7.01 -19.11 5.87
N THR A 183 -7.13 -19.02 7.19
CA THR A 183 -8.19 -18.28 7.88
C THR A 183 -8.28 -16.83 7.45
N TYR A 184 -7.15 -16.15 7.21
CA TYR A 184 -7.12 -14.76 6.81
C TYR A 184 -7.69 -14.50 5.40
N LEU A 185 -7.82 -15.55 4.57
CA LEU A 185 -8.41 -15.50 3.22
C LEU A 185 -9.91 -15.78 3.19
N PHE A 186 -10.46 -16.29 4.30
CA PHE A 186 -11.89 -16.43 4.41
C PHE A 186 -12.57 -15.07 4.54
N ALA A 187 -13.61 -14.82 3.75
CA ALA A 187 -14.27 -13.54 3.73
C ALA A 187 -15.75 -13.61 3.36
N PHE A 188 -16.50 -12.64 3.83
CA PHE A 188 -17.83 -12.34 3.32
C PHE A 188 -18.16 -10.86 3.48
N ALA A 189 -19.04 -10.37 2.59
CA ALA A 189 -19.68 -9.08 2.68
C ALA A 189 -21.20 -9.29 2.59
N ALA A 190 -21.96 -8.54 3.37
CA ALA A 190 -23.42 -8.56 3.33
C ALA A 190 -23.99 -7.16 3.58
N GLY A 191 -25.03 -6.77 2.84
CA GLY A 191 -25.62 -5.45 2.98
C GLY A 191 -26.50 -5.04 1.81
N LYS A 192 -26.85 -3.76 1.78
CA LYS A 192 -27.58 -3.14 0.66
C LYS A 192 -26.64 -2.89 -0.51
N PHE A 193 -26.23 -3.98 -1.17
CA PHE A 193 -25.42 -3.94 -2.37
C PHE A 193 -26.25 -4.11 -3.63
N GLU A 194 -25.77 -3.52 -4.73
CA GLU A 194 -26.22 -3.83 -6.10
C GLU A 194 -25.22 -4.81 -6.72
N LEU A 195 -25.76 -5.70 -7.57
CA LEU A 195 -25.00 -6.74 -8.27
C LEU A 195 -24.87 -6.40 -9.75
N VAL A 196 -23.65 -6.44 -10.25
CA VAL A 196 -23.35 -6.41 -11.69
C VAL A 196 -22.67 -7.72 -12.05
N GLU A 197 -23.20 -8.41 -13.07
CA GLU A 197 -22.63 -9.65 -13.58
C GLU A 197 -22.14 -9.44 -15.00
N LYS A 198 -21.03 -10.06 -15.36
CA LYS A 198 -20.52 -10.06 -16.72
C LYS A 198 -19.86 -11.40 -17.05
N GLU A 199 -20.08 -11.86 -18.28
CA GLU A 199 -19.39 -13.02 -18.82
C GLU A 199 -18.53 -12.58 -20.01
N ILE A 200 -17.21 -12.88 -19.96
CA ILE A 200 -16.25 -12.62 -21.03
C ILE A 200 -15.61 -13.95 -21.40
N GLU A 201 -15.82 -14.39 -22.63
CA GLU A 201 -15.27 -15.65 -23.19
C GLU A 201 -15.47 -16.87 -22.27
N GLY A 202 -16.67 -16.98 -21.67
CA GLY A 202 -17.05 -18.08 -20.79
C GLY A 202 -16.62 -17.92 -19.33
N VAL A 203 -15.89 -16.85 -18.98
CA VAL A 203 -15.57 -16.52 -17.59
C VAL A 203 -16.64 -15.62 -17.00
N LYS A 204 -17.39 -16.15 -16.06
CA LYS A 204 -18.40 -15.40 -15.31
C LYS A 204 -17.76 -14.67 -14.16
N MET A 205 -18.06 -13.38 -14.03
CA MET A 205 -17.56 -12.50 -12.98
C MET A 205 -18.70 -11.73 -12.33
N GLU A 206 -18.63 -11.55 -11.03
CA GLU A 206 -19.63 -10.87 -10.22
C GLU A 206 -19.01 -9.68 -9.49
N MET A 207 -19.68 -8.54 -9.48
CA MET A 207 -19.28 -7.34 -8.78
C MET A 207 -20.41 -6.84 -7.88
N LEU A 208 -20.18 -6.76 -6.57
CA LEU A 208 -21.06 -6.02 -5.66
C LEU A 208 -20.56 -4.59 -5.48
N HIS A 209 -21.47 -3.61 -5.45
CA HIS A 209 -21.15 -2.22 -5.19
C HIS A 209 -22.27 -1.49 -4.42
N ARG A 210 -21.94 -0.29 -3.94
CA ARG A 210 -22.87 0.61 -3.24
C ARG A 210 -22.93 2.01 -3.87
N GLU A 211 -22.31 2.18 -5.03
CA GLU A 211 -22.36 3.47 -5.73
C GLU A 211 -23.77 3.78 -6.20
N THR A 212 -24.25 4.99 -5.94
CA THR A 212 -25.61 5.45 -6.24
C THR A 212 -25.67 6.55 -7.29
N ARG A 213 -24.52 7.06 -7.75
CA ARG A 213 -24.46 8.09 -8.80
C ARG A 213 -24.92 7.47 -10.14
N PRO A 214 -25.93 8.04 -10.80
CA PRO A 214 -26.42 7.52 -12.09
C PRO A 214 -25.30 7.46 -13.15
N GLY A 215 -25.19 6.33 -13.86
CA GLY A 215 -24.22 6.13 -14.92
C GLY A 215 -22.77 5.96 -14.49
N TYR A 216 -22.46 6.09 -13.19
CA TYR A 216 -21.06 6.07 -12.72
C TYR A 216 -20.47 4.65 -12.72
N VAL A 217 -21.26 3.67 -12.32
CA VAL A 217 -20.87 2.27 -12.37
C VAL A 217 -20.83 1.78 -13.82
N GLU A 218 -21.83 2.08 -14.62
CA GLU A 218 -21.94 1.69 -16.02
C GLU A 218 -20.75 2.20 -16.84
N ASN A 219 -20.27 3.42 -16.57
CA ASN A 219 -19.13 4.02 -17.27
C ASN A 219 -17.80 3.34 -16.91
N ASN A 220 -17.73 2.62 -15.81
CA ASN A 220 -16.50 1.99 -15.30
C ASN A 220 -16.53 0.45 -15.42
N ALA A 221 -17.71 -0.16 -15.33
CA ALA A 221 -17.85 -1.61 -15.17
C ALA A 221 -17.16 -2.40 -16.29
N ASP A 222 -17.37 -2.00 -17.54
CA ASP A 222 -16.80 -2.71 -18.69
C ASP A 222 -15.28 -2.80 -18.62
N GLU A 223 -14.62 -1.71 -18.27
CA GLU A 223 -13.18 -1.67 -18.16
C GLU A 223 -12.67 -2.44 -16.92
N ILE A 224 -13.38 -2.37 -15.80
CA ILE A 224 -13.05 -3.14 -14.59
C ILE A 224 -13.09 -4.63 -14.90
N PHE A 225 -14.16 -5.12 -15.50
CA PHE A 225 -14.28 -6.54 -15.86
C PHE A 225 -13.24 -6.96 -16.90
N ARG A 226 -12.97 -6.12 -17.91
CA ARG A 226 -11.95 -6.38 -18.92
C ARG A 226 -10.56 -6.55 -18.31
N LEU A 227 -10.18 -5.64 -17.39
CA LEU A 227 -8.88 -5.70 -16.71
C LEU A 227 -8.72 -6.96 -15.85
N HIS A 228 -9.77 -7.37 -15.13
CA HIS A 228 -9.75 -8.64 -14.40
C HIS A 228 -9.60 -9.83 -15.33
N TYR A 229 -10.34 -9.85 -16.41
CA TYR A 229 -10.23 -10.90 -17.41
C TYR A 229 -8.83 -10.98 -18.04
N SER A 230 -8.27 -9.83 -18.43
CA SER A 230 -6.91 -9.77 -19.00
C SER A 230 -5.86 -10.29 -18.01
N ALA A 231 -5.93 -9.85 -16.74
CA ALA A 231 -5.02 -10.30 -15.69
C ALA A 231 -5.13 -11.81 -15.45
N LEU A 232 -6.35 -12.32 -15.35
CA LEU A 232 -6.61 -13.75 -15.17
C LEU A 232 -6.01 -14.58 -16.32
N LYS A 233 -6.25 -14.21 -17.58
CA LYS A 233 -5.72 -14.94 -18.73
C LYS A 233 -4.21 -14.88 -18.83
N TRP A 234 -3.62 -13.74 -18.58
CA TRP A 234 -2.16 -13.59 -18.54
C TRP A 234 -1.54 -14.52 -17.48
N LEU A 235 -2.14 -14.58 -16.27
CA LEU A 235 -1.65 -15.44 -15.19
C LEU A 235 -1.82 -16.93 -15.49
N GLU A 236 -2.95 -17.34 -16.07
CA GLU A 236 -3.13 -18.74 -16.54
C GLU A 236 -2.05 -19.15 -17.55
N GLU A 237 -1.73 -18.26 -18.48
CA GLU A 237 -0.68 -18.51 -19.48
C GLU A 237 0.72 -18.52 -18.85
N TYR A 238 1.02 -17.54 -17.98
CA TYR A 238 2.33 -17.42 -17.34
C TYR A 238 2.62 -18.59 -16.41
N THR A 239 1.64 -18.96 -15.56
CA THR A 239 1.81 -19.99 -14.53
C THR A 239 1.58 -21.41 -15.05
N GLN A 240 0.92 -21.58 -16.20
CA GLN A 240 0.43 -22.85 -16.73
C GLN A 240 -0.52 -23.58 -15.76
N ILE A 241 -1.23 -22.82 -14.91
CA ILE A 241 -2.22 -23.32 -13.97
C ILE A 241 -3.51 -22.50 -14.22
N PRO A 242 -4.64 -23.15 -14.61
CA PRO A 242 -5.91 -22.44 -14.76
C PRO A 242 -6.37 -21.86 -13.43
N TYR A 243 -7.30 -20.90 -13.47
CA TYR A 243 -7.88 -20.31 -12.26
C TYR A 243 -8.33 -21.40 -11.28
N PRO A 244 -7.78 -21.43 -10.04
CA PRO A 244 -7.91 -22.63 -9.21
C PRO A 244 -9.19 -22.67 -8.34
N PHE A 245 -9.98 -21.59 -8.28
CA PHE A 245 -11.16 -21.49 -7.42
C PHE A 245 -12.47 -21.62 -8.21
N ASP A 246 -13.59 -21.79 -7.51
CA ASP A 246 -14.88 -22.15 -8.13
C ASP A 246 -15.68 -20.93 -8.62
N LYS A 247 -15.32 -19.71 -8.19
CA LYS A 247 -16.03 -18.46 -8.51
C LYS A 247 -15.03 -17.31 -8.64
N PHE A 248 -15.29 -16.37 -9.55
CA PHE A 248 -14.57 -15.11 -9.62
C PHE A 248 -15.53 -13.95 -9.33
N GLY A 249 -15.32 -13.27 -8.21
CA GLY A 249 -16.15 -12.16 -7.78
C GLY A 249 -15.34 -11.13 -6.99
N PHE A 250 -15.87 -9.92 -6.91
CA PHE A 250 -15.26 -8.84 -6.15
C PHE A 250 -16.30 -7.86 -5.60
N VAL A 251 -15.94 -7.16 -4.54
CA VAL A 251 -16.80 -6.21 -3.83
C VAL A 251 -16.15 -4.85 -3.78
N LEU A 252 -16.85 -3.83 -4.21
CA LEU A 252 -16.43 -2.44 -4.13
C LEU A 252 -16.99 -1.83 -2.85
N LEU A 253 -16.10 -1.55 -1.89
CA LEU A 253 -16.42 -1.04 -0.57
C LEU A 253 -16.07 0.46 -0.49
N PRO A 254 -17.01 1.34 -0.10
CA PRO A 254 -16.74 2.78 -0.06
C PRO A 254 -15.56 3.17 0.85
N PRO A 255 -15.56 2.89 2.16
CA PRO A 255 -14.44 3.21 3.05
C PRO A 255 -13.59 1.97 3.36
N PHE A 256 -13.09 1.28 2.34
CA PHE A 256 -12.19 0.14 2.59
C PHE A 256 -10.81 0.63 3.05
N GLN A 257 -10.25 0.07 4.11
CA GLN A 257 -8.98 0.48 4.71
C GLN A 257 -7.82 0.30 3.73
N TYR A 258 -7.82 -0.83 2.99
CA TYR A 258 -6.82 -1.12 1.96
C TYR A 258 -7.27 -0.65 0.58
N SER A 259 -6.37 -0.71 -0.38
CA SER A 259 -6.76 -0.52 -1.79
C SER A 259 -7.43 -1.76 -2.33
N GLY A 260 -6.92 -2.94 -1.98
CA GLY A 260 -7.44 -4.26 -2.31
C GLY A 260 -7.14 -5.29 -1.22
N MET A 261 -7.81 -6.43 -1.30
CA MET A 261 -7.55 -7.64 -0.50
C MET A 261 -7.97 -8.87 -1.27
N GLU A 262 -7.07 -9.79 -1.42
CA GLU A 262 -7.05 -10.90 -2.37
C GLU A 262 -7.98 -12.09 -2.04
N HIS A 263 -9.02 -11.94 -1.25
CA HIS A 263 -9.87 -13.08 -0.88
C HIS A 263 -10.32 -13.89 -2.11
N PRO A 264 -9.95 -15.18 -2.24
CA PRO A 264 -10.28 -15.96 -3.43
C PRO A 264 -11.81 -16.05 -3.64
N GLY A 265 -12.25 -15.76 -4.85
CA GLY A 265 -13.68 -15.73 -5.21
C GLY A 265 -14.45 -14.51 -4.70
N SER A 266 -13.86 -13.65 -3.89
CA SER A 266 -14.48 -12.44 -3.33
C SER A 266 -13.43 -11.38 -3.02
N ILE A 267 -12.71 -10.89 -4.04
CA ILE A 267 -11.70 -9.85 -3.87
C ILE A 267 -12.38 -8.56 -3.38
N PHE A 268 -11.85 -7.93 -2.33
CA PHE A 268 -12.38 -6.66 -1.86
C PHE A 268 -11.53 -5.50 -2.38
N TYR A 269 -12.18 -4.43 -2.81
CA TYR A 269 -11.53 -3.21 -3.30
C TYR A 269 -12.12 -1.98 -2.66
N ARG A 270 -11.30 -0.96 -2.45
CA ARG A 270 -11.78 0.39 -2.20
C ARG A 270 -12.47 0.90 -3.47
N ALA A 271 -13.76 1.27 -3.37
CA ALA A 271 -14.56 1.67 -4.51
C ALA A 271 -13.92 2.82 -5.32
N SER A 272 -13.35 3.82 -4.65
CA SER A 272 -12.68 4.96 -5.31
C SER A 272 -11.39 4.58 -6.07
N SER A 273 -10.81 3.41 -5.82
CA SER A 273 -9.65 2.92 -6.57
C SER A 273 -10.03 2.34 -7.93
N LEU A 274 -11.27 1.86 -8.09
CA LEU A 274 -11.75 1.23 -9.33
C LEU A 274 -12.74 2.10 -10.10
N LEU A 275 -13.60 2.83 -9.40
CA LEU A 275 -14.57 3.74 -10.01
C LEU A 275 -13.90 5.11 -10.23
N LEU A 276 -13.52 5.39 -11.46
CA LEU A 276 -12.83 6.61 -11.86
C LEU A 276 -13.79 7.63 -12.44
N GLU A 277 -13.47 8.92 -12.31
CA GLU A 277 -14.23 10.02 -12.89
C GLU A 277 -14.23 9.99 -14.43
N ALA A 278 -15.09 10.76 -15.06
CA ALA A 278 -15.30 10.74 -16.52
C ALA A 278 -14.05 11.07 -17.36
N SER A 279 -13.06 11.75 -16.77
CA SER A 279 -11.80 12.11 -17.44
C SER A 279 -10.61 11.77 -16.56
N PRO A 280 -10.35 10.48 -16.29
CA PRO A 280 -9.27 10.07 -15.41
C PRO A 280 -7.90 10.36 -16.03
N THR A 281 -6.95 10.69 -15.19
CA THR A 281 -5.55 10.82 -15.57
C THR A 281 -4.95 9.47 -15.98
N LEU A 282 -3.83 9.50 -16.67
CA LEU A 282 -3.08 8.27 -16.99
C LEU A 282 -2.69 7.50 -15.71
N ASN A 283 -2.26 8.22 -14.67
CA ASN A 283 -1.89 7.59 -13.39
C ASN A 283 -3.06 6.86 -12.71
N GLU A 284 -4.26 7.44 -12.72
CA GLU A 284 -5.44 6.78 -12.17
C GLU A 284 -5.78 5.50 -12.94
N LYS A 285 -5.71 5.53 -14.28
CA LYS A 285 -5.92 4.34 -15.12
C LYS A 285 -4.88 3.26 -14.84
N LEU A 286 -3.60 3.63 -14.81
CA LEU A 286 -2.50 2.73 -14.49
C LEU A 286 -2.60 2.15 -13.09
N SER A 287 -2.97 2.98 -12.10
CA SER A 287 -3.16 2.53 -10.72
C SER A 287 -4.29 1.52 -10.58
N ARG A 288 -5.42 1.76 -11.27
CA ARG A 288 -6.53 0.80 -11.33
C ARG A 288 -6.11 -0.53 -11.95
N ALA A 289 -5.45 -0.48 -13.11
CA ALA A 289 -5.00 -1.70 -13.79
C ALA A 289 -3.98 -2.48 -12.95
N SER A 290 -3.02 -1.78 -12.32
CA SER A 290 -2.03 -2.42 -11.46
C SER A 290 -2.63 -3.00 -10.19
N LEU A 291 -3.61 -2.33 -9.59
CA LEU A 291 -4.29 -2.84 -8.39
C LEU A 291 -5.05 -4.13 -8.75
N ILE A 292 -5.83 -4.13 -9.83
CA ILE A 292 -6.56 -5.33 -10.30
C ILE A 292 -5.58 -6.46 -10.59
N ALA A 293 -4.48 -6.18 -11.28
CA ALA A 293 -3.46 -7.18 -11.60
C ALA A 293 -2.77 -7.72 -10.33
N HIS A 294 -2.51 -6.87 -9.33
CA HIS A 294 -1.93 -7.23 -8.03
C HIS A 294 -2.83 -8.22 -7.29
N GLU A 295 -4.09 -7.87 -7.06
CA GLU A 295 -5.03 -8.73 -6.34
C GLU A 295 -5.34 -10.03 -7.10
N THR A 296 -5.38 -9.98 -8.43
CA THR A 296 -5.55 -11.19 -9.25
C THR A 296 -4.33 -12.10 -9.16
N SER A 297 -3.12 -11.54 -9.07
CA SER A 297 -1.88 -12.33 -8.95
C SER A 297 -1.78 -13.11 -7.65
N HIS A 298 -2.33 -12.58 -6.58
CA HIS A 298 -2.39 -13.25 -5.28
C HIS A 298 -3.11 -14.60 -5.33
N ILE A 299 -4.05 -14.78 -6.26
CA ILE A 299 -4.79 -16.05 -6.42
C ILE A 299 -3.84 -17.24 -6.58
N TRP A 300 -2.71 -17.06 -7.28
CA TRP A 300 -1.65 -18.06 -7.39
C TRP A 300 -0.58 -17.88 -6.31
N PHE A 301 -0.15 -16.64 -6.08
CA PHE A 301 0.95 -16.27 -5.17
C PHE A 301 0.38 -15.69 -3.87
N GLY A 302 -0.11 -16.52 -2.99
CA GLY A 302 -0.75 -16.17 -1.73
C GLY A 302 -1.88 -17.12 -1.36
N ASP A 303 -2.79 -17.40 -2.30
CA ASP A 303 -3.98 -18.22 -2.07
C ASP A 303 -3.74 -19.69 -2.42
N LEU A 304 -3.36 -19.99 -3.65
CA LEU A 304 -3.02 -21.35 -4.07
C LEU A 304 -1.80 -21.87 -3.30
N VAL A 305 -0.72 -21.10 -3.32
CA VAL A 305 0.49 -21.35 -2.51
C VAL A 305 0.65 -20.22 -1.52
N THR A 306 0.52 -20.53 -0.24
CA THR A 306 0.59 -19.54 0.85
C THR A 306 1.95 -19.67 1.57
N MET A 307 2.45 -18.59 2.16
CA MET A 307 3.61 -18.65 3.04
C MET A 307 3.37 -19.62 4.20
N LYS A 308 4.44 -20.27 4.66
CA LYS A 308 4.35 -21.19 5.80
C LYS A 308 4.15 -20.44 7.11
N TRP A 309 4.80 -19.28 7.24
CA TRP A 309 4.69 -18.38 8.37
C TRP A 309 4.77 -16.93 7.87
N PHE A 310 4.30 -15.97 8.64
CA PHE A 310 4.26 -14.58 8.20
C PHE A 310 5.63 -13.90 8.07
N ASP A 311 6.72 -14.48 8.57
CA ASP A 311 8.07 -14.02 8.24
C ASP A 311 8.34 -14.04 6.72
N ASP A 312 7.67 -14.91 5.98
CA ASP A 312 7.68 -15.01 4.52
C ASP A 312 6.48 -14.32 3.82
N VAL A 313 5.73 -13.46 4.51
CA VAL A 313 4.55 -12.77 3.91
C VAL A 313 4.92 -11.96 2.67
N TRP A 314 6.13 -11.44 2.63
CA TRP A 314 6.65 -10.69 1.51
C TRP A 314 6.62 -11.47 0.19
N LEU A 315 6.66 -12.81 0.20
CA LEU A 315 6.59 -13.65 -1.01
C LEU A 315 5.31 -13.38 -1.80
N LYS A 316 4.15 -13.35 -1.12
CA LYS A 316 2.91 -13.06 -1.81
C LYS A 316 2.89 -11.62 -2.34
N GLU A 317 3.35 -10.66 -1.55
CA GLU A 317 3.35 -9.24 -1.91
C GLU A 317 4.33 -8.92 -3.04
N VAL A 318 5.54 -9.51 -2.99
CA VAL A 318 6.54 -9.27 -4.03
C VAL A 318 6.09 -9.83 -5.38
N PHE A 319 5.51 -11.03 -5.40
CA PHE A 319 5.04 -11.60 -6.66
C PHE A 319 3.82 -10.87 -7.19
N ALA A 320 2.87 -10.49 -6.34
CA ALA A 320 1.74 -9.67 -6.76
C ALA A 320 2.21 -8.32 -7.34
N GLY A 321 3.14 -7.64 -6.68
CA GLY A 321 3.73 -6.38 -7.17
C GLY A 321 4.53 -6.56 -8.46
N TYR A 322 5.36 -7.59 -8.54
CA TYR A 322 6.16 -7.90 -9.71
C TYR A 322 5.31 -8.30 -10.93
N MET A 323 4.30 -9.15 -10.73
CA MET A 323 3.39 -9.57 -11.80
C MET A 323 2.50 -8.43 -12.27
N SER A 324 2.05 -7.55 -11.36
CA SER A 324 1.17 -6.44 -11.73
C SER A 324 1.79 -5.52 -12.78
N ASP A 325 3.10 -5.29 -12.71
CA ASP A 325 3.80 -4.47 -13.69
C ASP A 325 3.90 -5.17 -15.05
N LYS A 326 4.12 -6.49 -15.09
CA LYS A 326 4.13 -7.28 -16.33
C LYS A 326 2.74 -7.41 -16.95
N ILE A 327 1.69 -7.58 -16.15
CA ILE A 327 0.30 -7.72 -16.59
C ILE A 327 -0.24 -6.41 -17.16
N ALA A 328 0.04 -5.29 -16.52
CA ALA A 328 -0.45 -3.98 -16.97
C ALA A 328 0.21 -3.52 -18.29
N GLY A 329 1.41 -4.01 -18.61
CA GLY A 329 2.17 -3.60 -19.80
C GLY A 329 1.38 -3.66 -21.11
N PRO A 330 0.81 -4.81 -21.50
CA PRO A 330 0.05 -4.95 -22.74
C PRO A 330 -1.18 -4.05 -22.86
N ASP A 331 -1.82 -3.68 -21.75
CA ASP A 331 -2.98 -2.78 -21.74
C ASP A 331 -2.58 -1.30 -21.94
N PHE A 332 -1.31 -0.95 -21.76
CA PHE A 332 -0.79 0.42 -21.88
C PHE A 332 0.52 0.44 -22.67
N PRO A 333 0.51 0.05 -23.97
CA PRO A 333 1.73 -0.11 -24.77
C PRO A 333 2.51 1.19 -24.99
N ASP A 334 1.85 2.35 -24.90
CA ASP A 334 2.48 3.66 -25.06
C ASP A 334 3.17 4.17 -23.78
N VAL A 335 3.10 3.41 -22.68
CA VAL A 335 3.69 3.77 -21.39
C VAL A 335 5.07 3.16 -21.25
N ASN A 336 6.07 3.94 -20.84
CA ASN A 336 7.37 3.41 -20.45
C ASN A 336 7.25 2.74 -19.06
N HIS A 337 7.08 1.41 -19.05
CA HIS A 337 6.88 0.63 -17.83
C HIS A 337 8.14 0.52 -16.96
N ASP A 338 9.35 0.59 -17.54
CA ASP A 338 10.59 0.65 -16.76
C ASP A 338 10.70 1.98 -16.00
N LEU A 339 10.38 3.08 -16.66
CA LEU A 339 10.29 4.39 -16.01
C LEU A 339 9.24 4.38 -14.90
N ARG A 340 8.05 3.83 -15.17
CA ARG A 340 6.98 3.72 -14.18
C ARG A 340 7.42 2.94 -12.95
N PHE A 341 8.02 1.79 -13.14
CA PHE A 341 8.56 0.97 -12.05
C PHE A 341 9.60 1.75 -11.25
N LEU A 342 10.56 2.38 -11.93
CA LEU A 342 11.60 3.18 -11.32
C LEU A 342 10.98 4.29 -10.43
N LEU A 343 10.12 5.14 -11.00
CA LEU A 343 9.55 6.29 -10.31
C LEU A 343 8.59 5.91 -9.16
N SER A 344 7.95 4.74 -9.23
CA SER A 344 7.02 4.29 -8.19
C SER A 344 7.71 3.56 -7.06
N ARG A 345 8.74 2.73 -7.34
CA ARG A 345 9.31 1.82 -6.34
C ARG A 345 10.53 2.40 -5.62
N TYR A 346 11.48 2.98 -6.37
CA TYR A 346 12.76 3.40 -5.80
C TYR A 346 12.62 4.50 -4.74
N PRO A 347 11.91 5.62 -4.99
CA PRO A 347 11.77 6.66 -3.99
C PRO A 347 11.08 6.17 -2.71
N ALA A 348 10.06 5.32 -2.85
CA ALA A 348 9.32 4.77 -1.73
C ALA A 348 10.15 3.74 -0.92
N ALA A 349 10.99 2.95 -1.58
CA ALA A 349 11.93 2.06 -0.91
C ALA A 349 13.01 2.85 -0.15
N TYR A 350 13.63 3.84 -0.80
CA TYR A 350 14.65 4.70 -0.19
C TYR A 350 14.13 5.46 1.02
N GLN A 351 12.86 5.86 1.01
CA GLN A 351 12.24 6.57 2.13
C GLN A 351 12.35 5.83 3.46
N VAL A 352 12.33 4.51 3.43
CA VAL A 352 12.53 3.65 4.60
C VAL A 352 14.00 3.22 4.74
N ASP A 353 14.60 2.76 3.66
CA ASP A 353 15.87 2.02 3.70
C ASP A 353 17.10 2.90 4.05
N ARG A 354 17.02 4.23 3.82
CA ARG A 354 18.05 5.20 4.26
C ARG A 354 17.93 5.61 5.73
N THR A 355 16.90 5.16 6.45
CA THR A 355 16.62 5.57 7.84
C THR A 355 17.01 4.48 8.83
N ARG A 356 16.99 4.83 10.13
CA ARG A 356 17.15 3.86 11.21
C ARG A 356 16.00 2.85 11.29
N GLY A 357 14.86 3.13 10.63
CA GLY A 357 13.71 2.24 10.50
C GLY A 357 13.88 1.17 9.43
N THR A 358 15.05 1.08 8.77
CA THR A 358 15.33 0.00 7.80
C THR A 358 15.24 -1.37 8.46
N ASN A 359 14.77 -2.33 7.69
CA ASN A 359 14.64 -3.73 8.11
C ASN A 359 14.92 -4.68 6.92
N PRO A 360 15.27 -5.93 7.17
CA PRO A 360 15.38 -6.93 6.10
C PRO A 360 14.03 -7.16 5.42
N ILE A 361 14.05 -7.70 4.21
CA ILE A 361 12.82 -8.13 3.52
C ILE A 361 12.16 -9.26 4.32
N ILE A 362 12.92 -10.28 4.72
CA ILE A 362 12.47 -11.29 5.68
C ILE A 362 12.72 -10.80 7.09
N GLN A 363 11.65 -10.68 7.86
CA GLN A 363 11.69 -10.27 9.26
C GLN A 363 11.25 -11.44 10.14
N GLU A 364 12.04 -11.76 11.17
CA GLU A 364 11.67 -12.82 12.11
C GLU A 364 10.39 -12.47 12.87
N LEU A 365 9.49 -13.42 13.00
CA LEU A 365 8.22 -13.28 13.68
C LEU A 365 7.99 -14.44 14.65
N GLU A 366 7.95 -14.13 15.95
CA GLU A 366 7.71 -15.14 17.00
C GLU A 366 6.22 -15.31 17.33
N ASN A 367 5.38 -14.29 17.07
CA ASN A 367 3.97 -14.31 17.38
C ASN A 367 3.15 -13.55 16.32
N LEU A 368 2.06 -14.13 15.84
CA LEU A 368 1.20 -13.53 14.80
C LEU A 368 0.55 -12.21 15.23
N LYS A 369 0.38 -11.94 16.51
CA LYS A 369 -0.13 -10.64 16.98
C LYS A 369 0.71 -9.44 16.51
N ASP A 370 1.96 -9.68 16.14
CA ASP A 370 2.89 -8.67 15.61
C ASP A 370 3.03 -8.71 14.08
N ALA A 371 2.36 -9.64 13.39
CA ALA A 371 2.47 -9.83 11.94
C ALA A 371 2.10 -8.58 11.13
N GLY A 372 1.17 -7.76 11.62
CA GLY A 372 0.81 -6.49 10.99
C GLY A 372 1.99 -5.50 10.87
N SER A 373 2.98 -5.61 11.74
CA SER A 373 4.16 -4.73 11.72
C SER A 373 5.14 -5.02 10.58
N LEU A 374 5.06 -6.20 9.98
CA LEU A 374 5.94 -6.62 8.88
C LEU A 374 5.66 -5.86 7.58
N TYR A 375 4.41 -5.44 7.39
CA TYR A 375 3.99 -4.73 6.18
C TYR A 375 4.56 -3.32 6.15
N GLY A 376 5.13 -2.93 5.01
CA GLY A 376 5.71 -1.60 4.84
C GLY A 376 6.49 -1.41 3.55
N GLY A 377 7.15 -0.25 3.41
CA GLY A 377 7.86 0.15 2.20
C GLY A 377 8.91 -0.84 1.71
N ILE A 378 9.54 -1.59 2.59
CA ILE A 378 10.53 -2.61 2.22
C ILE A 378 9.85 -3.77 1.47
N ILE A 379 8.75 -4.30 1.98
CA ILE A 379 8.03 -5.41 1.33
C ILE A 379 7.41 -4.97 -0.01
N TYR A 380 6.76 -3.80 -0.03
CA TYR A 380 6.01 -3.38 -1.21
C TYR A 380 6.87 -2.70 -2.29
N ASN A 381 8.04 -2.15 -1.93
CA ASN A 381 8.83 -1.37 -2.88
C ASN A 381 10.25 -1.91 -3.08
N LYS A 382 11.04 -2.17 -2.02
CA LYS A 382 12.38 -2.76 -2.16
C LYS A 382 12.32 -4.20 -2.70
N ALA A 383 11.44 -5.03 -2.17
CA ALA A 383 11.37 -6.43 -2.58
C ALA A 383 11.08 -6.63 -4.09
N PRO A 384 10.17 -5.87 -4.75
CA PRO A 384 10.03 -5.93 -6.21
C PRO A 384 11.29 -5.49 -6.97
N ILE A 385 12.07 -4.52 -6.46
CA ILE A 385 13.36 -4.12 -7.06
C ILE A 385 14.34 -5.29 -6.99
N VAL A 386 14.47 -5.90 -5.82
CA VAL A 386 15.31 -7.09 -5.58
C VAL A 386 14.85 -8.26 -6.45
N MET A 387 13.55 -8.42 -6.69
CA MET A 387 13.03 -9.46 -7.59
C MET A 387 13.42 -9.21 -9.06
N ARG A 388 13.46 -7.94 -9.52
CA ARG A 388 13.99 -7.63 -10.86
C ARG A 388 15.49 -7.93 -10.98
N GLN A 389 16.27 -7.71 -9.92
CA GLN A 389 17.67 -8.12 -9.88
C GLN A 389 17.81 -9.65 -9.96
N LEU A 390 16.96 -10.39 -9.23
CA LEU A 390 16.91 -11.85 -9.30
C LEU A 390 16.57 -12.34 -10.70
N GLU A 391 15.60 -11.72 -11.38
CA GLU A 391 15.25 -12.02 -12.76
C GLU A 391 16.46 -11.85 -13.70
N GLN A 392 17.18 -10.75 -13.55
CA GLN A 392 18.38 -10.49 -14.33
C GLN A 392 19.49 -11.53 -14.07
N LEU A 393 19.68 -11.88 -12.80
CA LEU A 393 20.70 -12.85 -12.36
C LEU A 393 20.38 -14.28 -12.81
N ALA A 394 19.13 -14.71 -12.65
CA ALA A 394 18.67 -16.05 -13.00
C ALA A 394 18.37 -16.21 -14.50
N GLY A 395 17.96 -15.13 -15.15
CA GLY A 395 17.39 -15.09 -16.50
C GLY A 395 15.86 -15.28 -16.46
N GLU A 396 15.15 -14.49 -17.28
CA GLU A 396 13.67 -14.41 -17.28
C GLU A 396 12.99 -15.78 -17.44
N GLU A 397 13.42 -16.57 -18.42
CA GLU A 397 12.84 -17.89 -18.68
C GLU A 397 13.13 -18.89 -17.55
N ASN A 398 14.28 -18.78 -16.89
CA ASN A 398 14.62 -19.64 -15.76
C ASN A 398 13.77 -19.25 -14.52
N LEU A 399 13.58 -17.95 -14.28
CA LEU A 399 12.68 -17.48 -13.23
C LEU A 399 11.25 -17.98 -13.47
N LYS A 400 10.73 -17.80 -14.70
CA LYS A 400 9.38 -18.27 -15.06
C LYS A 400 9.20 -19.76 -14.83
N ARG A 401 10.15 -20.59 -15.32
CA ARG A 401 10.10 -22.06 -15.11
C ARG A 401 10.20 -22.43 -13.64
N GLY A 402 11.04 -21.73 -12.88
CA GLY A 402 11.15 -21.95 -11.43
C GLY A 402 9.86 -21.62 -10.69
N LEU A 403 9.19 -20.53 -11.04
CA LEU A 403 7.88 -20.16 -10.47
C LEU A 403 6.78 -21.16 -10.83
N GLN A 404 6.76 -21.68 -12.06
CA GLN A 404 5.84 -22.75 -12.46
C GLN A 404 6.07 -24.04 -11.66
N GLU A 405 7.33 -24.45 -11.46
CA GLU A 405 7.69 -25.61 -10.63
C GLU A 405 7.27 -25.36 -9.17
N TYR A 406 7.53 -24.19 -8.62
CA TYR A 406 7.16 -23.79 -7.27
C TYR A 406 5.64 -23.86 -7.05
N LEU A 407 4.85 -23.23 -7.91
CA LEU A 407 3.39 -23.24 -7.81
C LEU A 407 2.82 -24.65 -7.93
N LYS A 408 3.32 -25.45 -8.88
CA LYS A 408 2.88 -26.84 -9.06
C LYS A 408 3.21 -27.71 -7.85
N LYS A 409 4.43 -27.58 -7.32
CA LYS A 409 4.92 -28.40 -6.20
C LYS A 409 4.18 -28.13 -4.90
N TYR A 410 3.85 -26.87 -4.65
CA TYR A 410 3.26 -26.43 -3.39
C TYR A 410 1.75 -26.07 -3.50
N SER A 411 1.09 -26.38 -4.63
CA SER A 411 -0.35 -26.14 -4.84
C SER A 411 -1.19 -26.61 -3.63
N TRP A 412 -2.07 -25.75 -3.15
CA TRP A 412 -2.93 -25.96 -1.99
C TRP A 412 -2.20 -26.12 -0.66
N GLY A 413 -0.92 -25.89 -0.66
CA GLY A 413 -0.04 -25.97 0.50
C GLY A 413 0.65 -24.66 0.82
N ASN A 414 1.76 -24.80 1.53
CA ASN A 414 2.55 -23.68 2.03
C ASN A 414 4.03 -23.88 1.66
N ALA A 415 4.73 -22.76 1.45
CA ALA A 415 6.15 -22.77 1.12
C ALA A 415 6.89 -21.61 1.82
N ARG A 416 8.23 -21.70 1.81
CA ARG A 416 9.14 -20.68 2.33
C ARG A 416 9.98 -20.08 1.20
N TRP A 417 10.61 -18.97 1.45
CA TRP A 417 11.57 -18.37 0.53
C TRP A 417 12.69 -19.33 0.15
N ASP A 418 13.29 -20.03 1.12
CA ASP A 418 14.39 -20.96 0.87
C ASP A 418 13.98 -22.15 -0.04
N ASP A 419 12.70 -22.55 0.01
CA ASP A 419 12.14 -23.55 -0.92
C ASP A 419 12.15 -23.06 -2.38
N LEU A 420 11.82 -21.79 -2.58
CA LEU A 420 11.86 -21.16 -3.91
C LEU A 420 13.28 -20.94 -4.39
N VAL A 421 14.20 -20.47 -3.53
CA VAL A 421 15.61 -20.28 -3.85
C VAL A 421 16.21 -21.59 -4.37
N ALA A 422 15.95 -22.70 -3.66
CA ALA A 422 16.47 -24.02 -4.07
C ALA A 422 15.95 -24.45 -5.47
N ILE A 423 14.72 -24.12 -5.83
CA ILE A 423 14.17 -24.37 -7.16
C ILE A 423 14.85 -23.47 -8.20
N LEU A 424 15.04 -22.19 -7.88
CA LEU A 424 15.65 -21.21 -8.80
C LEU A 424 17.13 -21.49 -9.05
N GLU A 425 17.92 -21.87 -8.03
CA GLU A 425 19.32 -22.28 -8.19
C GLU A 425 19.45 -23.43 -9.18
N LYS A 426 18.56 -24.42 -9.06
CA LYS A 426 18.50 -25.54 -9.99
C LYS A 426 18.10 -25.12 -11.41
N ALA A 427 17.09 -24.24 -11.52
CA ALA A 427 16.60 -23.77 -12.83
C ALA A 427 17.62 -22.89 -13.55
N ALA A 428 18.31 -22.01 -12.82
CA ALA A 428 19.29 -21.07 -13.35
C ALA A 428 20.71 -21.66 -13.46
N GLN A 429 20.99 -22.78 -12.79
CA GLN A 429 22.33 -23.38 -12.65
C GLN A 429 23.35 -22.39 -12.07
N LYS A 430 22.91 -21.55 -11.10
CA LYS A 430 23.73 -20.54 -10.42
C LYS A 430 23.48 -20.59 -8.93
N PRO A 431 24.51 -20.39 -8.08
CA PRO A 431 24.30 -20.23 -6.66
C PRO A 431 23.62 -18.88 -6.38
N LEU A 432 22.57 -18.88 -5.59
CA LEU A 432 21.81 -17.70 -5.21
C LEU A 432 21.86 -17.41 -3.70
N GLY A 433 22.49 -18.31 -2.92
CA GLY A 433 22.48 -18.24 -1.46
C GLY A 433 23.09 -16.95 -0.89
N GLU A 434 24.25 -16.49 -1.41
CA GLU A 434 24.88 -15.26 -0.95
C GLU A 434 24.09 -14.02 -1.35
N TRP A 435 23.61 -13.96 -2.59
CA TRP A 435 22.73 -12.92 -3.08
C TRP A 435 21.46 -12.83 -2.21
N SER A 436 20.83 -14.00 -1.94
CA SER A 436 19.64 -14.09 -1.09
C SER A 436 19.92 -13.60 0.33
N ARG A 437 21.07 -13.97 0.92
CA ARG A 437 21.48 -13.51 2.23
C ARG A 437 21.56 -12.00 2.28
N MET A 438 22.25 -11.36 1.33
CA MET A 438 22.50 -9.93 1.34
C MET A 438 21.26 -9.10 1.03
N TRP A 439 20.54 -9.46 -0.03
CA TRP A 439 19.43 -8.65 -0.50
C TRP A 439 18.11 -8.91 0.23
N VAL A 440 17.93 -10.11 0.78
CA VAL A 440 16.65 -10.53 1.37
C VAL A 440 16.70 -10.63 2.90
N LYS A 441 17.82 -11.12 3.46
CA LYS A 441 17.93 -11.40 4.90
C LYS A 441 18.72 -10.33 5.69
N GLU A 442 19.32 -9.35 5.00
CA GLU A 442 20.03 -8.23 5.63
C GLU A 442 19.26 -6.91 5.43
N ALA A 443 19.32 -6.03 6.42
CA ALA A 443 18.70 -4.70 6.37
C ALA A 443 19.62 -3.68 5.68
N GLY A 444 19.02 -2.64 5.10
CA GLY A 444 19.74 -1.50 4.56
C GLY A 444 20.16 -1.65 3.10
N MET A 445 20.93 -0.70 2.63
CA MET A 445 21.43 -0.58 1.25
C MET A 445 22.82 0.03 1.25
N PRO A 446 23.64 -0.21 0.21
CA PRO A 446 24.97 0.39 0.10
C PRO A 446 24.90 1.90 -0.18
N VAL A 447 25.91 2.61 0.25
CA VAL A 447 26.25 3.96 -0.24
C VAL A 447 27.42 3.81 -1.22
N ILE A 448 27.24 4.27 -2.44
CA ILE A 448 28.18 4.11 -3.55
C ILE A 448 28.64 5.47 -4.02
N ALA A 449 29.94 5.71 -3.98
CA ALA A 449 30.57 6.98 -4.35
C ALA A 449 31.65 6.79 -5.42
N PRO A 450 31.72 7.64 -6.45
CA PRO A 450 32.82 7.60 -7.41
C PRO A 450 34.11 8.06 -6.74
N VAL A 451 35.19 7.37 -7.05
CA VAL A 451 36.58 7.76 -6.70
C VAL A 451 37.33 8.01 -7.98
N ILE A 452 37.88 9.18 -8.10
CA ILE A 452 38.64 9.63 -9.29
C ILE A 452 40.10 9.83 -8.87
N THR A 453 41.03 9.15 -9.58
CA THR A 453 42.46 9.33 -9.39
C THR A 453 43.09 9.79 -10.71
N GLU A 454 44.06 10.74 -10.64
CA GLU A 454 44.79 11.23 -11.78
C GLU A 454 46.15 10.50 -11.88
N GLU A 455 46.20 9.49 -12.74
CA GLU A 455 47.40 8.67 -13.01
C GLU A 455 47.43 8.28 -14.47
N GLU A 456 48.26 8.92 -15.30
CA GLU A 456 48.28 8.69 -16.75
C GLU A 456 46.88 8.78 -17.41
N GLY A 457 46.15 9.84 -17.07
CA GLY A 457 44.72 10.05 -17.34
C GLY A 457 43.87 9.94 -16.03
N TYR A 458 42.59 9.84 -16.15
CA TYR A 458 41.67 9.76 -15.02
C TYR A 458 41.12 8.38 -14.86
N LYS A 459 41.38 7.72 -13.71
CA LYS A 459 40.86 6.42 -13.38
C LYS A 459 39.66 6.59 -12.45
N ILE A 460 38.54 6.01 -12.81
CA ILE A 460 37.28 6.06 -12.09
C ILE A 460 36.94 4.66 -11.61
N PHE A 461 36.66 4.48 -10.32
CA PHE A 461 36.09 3.29 -9.72
C PHE A 461 35.09 3.71 -8.63
N PHE A 462 34.31 2.75 -8.10
CA PHE A 462 33.37 3.05 -7.03
C PHE A 462 33.86 2.52 -5.70
N HIS A 463 33.69 3.31 -4.67
CA HIS A 463 33.75 2.88 -3.28
C HIS A 463 32.34 2.55 -2.81
N GLU A 464 32.18 1.36 -2.21
CA GLU A 464 30.96 0.95 -1.55
C GLU A 464 31.17 1.04 -0.04
N ASP A 465 30.23 1.69 0.65
CA ASP A 465 30.21 1.83 2.09
C ASP A 465 28.93 1.20 2.67
N ASP A 466 29.07 0.56 3.81
CA ASP A 466 27.94 0.02 4.59
C ASP A 466 27.57 1.03 5.70
N PRO A 467 26.40 1.70 5.60
CA PRO A 467 26.01 2.70 6.60
C PRO A 467 25.90 2.17 8.04
N ALA A 468 25.71 0.86 8.19
CA ALA A 468 25.68 0.22 9.51
C ALA A 468 27.07 -0.09 10.08
N GLY A 469 28.15 0.12 9.32
CA GLY A 469 29.54 -0.15 9.74
C GLY A 469 29.87 -1.64 9.87
N LEU A 470 29.09 -2.52 9.28
CA LEU A 470 29.26 -3.99 9.35
C LEU A 470 30.15 -4.55 8.23
N LEU A 471 30.63 -3.68 7.33
CA LEU A 471 31.48 -4.03 6.18
C LEU A 471 30.83 -5.07 5.25
N ARG A 472 29.52 -5.01 5.10
CA ARG A 472 28.76 -5.86 4.18
C ARG A 472 28.96 -5.36 2.75
N HIS A 473 28.81 -6.28 1.80
CA HIS A 473 28.87 -6.00 0.38
C HIS A 473 27.58 -6.49 -0.30
N TRP A 474 26.96 -5.64 -1.11
CA TRP A 474 25.75 -5.95 -1.87
C TRP A 474 26.12 -6.28 -3.32
N PRO A 475 26.11 -7.57 -3.73
CA PRO A 475 26.50 -7.97 -5.06
C PRO A 475 25.56 -7.40 -6.13
N GLN A 476 26.06 -6.50 -6.96
CA GLN A 476 25.35 -5.89 -8.08
C GLN A 476 26.34 -5.32 -9.12
N THR A 477 25.84 -5.12 -10.34
CA THR A 477 26.59 -4.50 -11.43
C THR A 477 25.94 -3.18 -11.79
N LEU A 478 26.74 -2.12 -11.88
CA LEU A 478 26.32 -0.78 -12.29
C LEU A 478 26.60 -0.61 -13.78
N LYS A 479 25.65 -0.13 -14.54
CA LYS A 479 25.88 0.34 -15.90
C LYS A 479 26.25 1.82 -15.87
N THR A 480 27.52 2.11 -15.72
CA THR A 480 28.04 3.48 -15.49
C THR A 480 28.25 4.23 -16.79
N MET A 481 27.87 5.51 -16.79
CA MET A 481 28.20 6.45 -17.87
C MET A 481 29.15 7.54 -17.36
N VAL A 482 30.25 7.73 -18.10
CA VAL A 482 31.25 8.79 -17.86
C VAL A 482 31.27 9.73 -19.04
N ILE A 483 31.02 11.01 -18.81
CA ILE A 483 31.00 12.07 -19.80
C ILE A 483 32.24 12.93 -19.58
N THR A 484 33.04 13.13 -20.65
CA THR A 484 34.19 14.04 -20.69
C THR A 484 33.94 15.16 -21.70
N ALA A 485 34.89 16.05 -21.86
CA ALA A 485 34.80 17.11 -22.87
C ALA A 485 34.80 16.57 -24.32
N THR A 486 35.37 15.39 -24.55
CA THR A 486 35.62 14.85 -25.91
C THR A 486 34.88 13.52 -26.14
N ASP A 487 34.47 12.79 -25.11
CA ASP A 487 33.91 11.43 -25.25
C ASP A 487 32.84 11.11 -24.18
N THR A 488 32.03 10.12 -24.48
CA THR A 488 31.08 9.49 -23.52
C THR A 488 31.29 8.00 -23.51
N VAL A 489 31.68 7.46 -22.36
CA VAL A 489 31.97 6.04 -22.17
C VAL A 489 30.88 5.40 -21.30
N THR A 490 30.37 4.23 -21.74
CA THR A 490 29.46 3.41 -20.94
C THR A 490 30.13 2.05 -20.66
N VAL A 491 30.14 1.65 -19.39
CA VAL A 491 30.84 0.42 -18.95
C VAL A 491 30.09 -0.20 -17.77
N ASP A 492 30.10 -1.53 -17.68
CA ASP A 492 29.61 -2.25 -16.53
C ASP A 492 30.69 -2.27 -15.43
N MET A 493 30.32 -1.90 -14.21
CA MET A 493 31.23 -1.79 -13.08
C MET A 493 30.67 -2.49 -11.84
N GLU A 494 31.56 -3.10 -11.05
CA GLU A 494 31.23 -3.70 -9.75
C GLU A 494 31.70 -2.76 -8.63
N PRO A 495 30.81 -2.28 -7.73
CA PRO A 495 31.12 -1.21 -6.79
C PRO A 495 32.24 -1.52 -5.80
N ALA A 496 32.37 -2.73 -5.32
CA ALA A 496 33.39 -3.08 -4.31
C ALA A 496 34.73 -3.51 -4.95
N ASP A 497 34.78 -3.71 -6.26
CA ASP A 497 35.97 -4.16 -6.98
C ASP A 497 36.77 -2.96 -7.52
N ARG A 498 37.97 -2.71 -6.96
CA ARG A 498 38.88 -1.66 -7.41
C ARG A 498 39.50 -1.95 -8.81
N ASP A 499 39.46 -3.19 -9.24
CA ASP A 499 39.93 -3.56 -10.58
C ASP A 499 38.83 -3.33 -11.63
N SER A 500 37.56 -3.22 -11.19
CA SER A 500 36.44 -2.75 -11.98
C SER A 500 36.48 -1.23 -12.12
N ARG A 501 37.24 -0.75 -13.13
CA ARG A 501 37.53 0.67 -13.34
C ARG A 501 37.45 1.07 -14.80
N VAL A 502 37.12 2.32 -15.05
CA VAL A 502 37.25 2.96 -16.37
C VAL A 502 38.34 4.01 -16.36
N THR A 503 39.04 4.17 -17.47
CA THR A 503 40.09 5.18 -17.64
C THR A 503 39.71 6.11 -18.77
N THR A 504 39.78 7.41 -18.55
CA THR A 504 39.55 8.47 -19.53
C THR A 504 40.81 9.34 -19.71
N ALA A 505 41.01 9.87 -20.90
CA ALA A 505 42.12 10.80 -21.14
C ALA A 505 41.87 12.18 -20.53
N ASP A 506 40.62 12.65 -20.66
CA ASP A 506 40.18 13.94 -20.13
C ASP A 506 39.49 13.77 -18.76
N GLN A 507 39.51 14.85 -17.98
CA GLN A 507 38.79 14.91 -16.72
C GLN A 507 37.29 14.66 -16.92
N PRO A 508 36.68 13.77 -16.13
CA PRO A 508 35.22 13.60 -16.15
C PRO A 508 34.49 14.89 -15.83
N LEU A 509 33.56 15.27 -16.70
CA LEU A 509 32.58 16.33 -16.45
C LEU A 509 31.38 15.81 -15.65
N CYS A 510 31.03 14.57 -15.92
CA CYS A 510 29.88 13.91 -15.25
C CYS A 510 30.09 12.40 -15.17
N ILE A 511 29.81 11.84 -14.01
CA ILE A 511 29.72 10.39 -13.77
C ILE A 511 28.30 10.07 -13.31
N ILE A 512 27.59 9.23 -14.09
CA ILE A 512 26.28 8.72 -13.70
C ILE A 512 26.51 7.26 -13.30
N PRO A 513 26.38 6.94 -12.00
CA PRO A 513 26.75 5.62 -11.48
C PRO A 513 25.98 4.45 -12.11
N ASP A 514 24.69 4.59 -12.30
CA ASP A 514 23.87 3.59 -13.01
C ASP A 514 22.87 4.27 -13.95
N ILE A 515 22.90 3.88 -15.23
CA ILE A 515 21.95 4.33 -16.27
C ILE A 515 20.92 3.26 -16.62
N SER A 516 21.00 2.09 -15.99
CA SER A 516 20.08 0.99 -16.26
C SER A 516 18.78 1.09 -15.47
N GLY A 517 18.80 1.80 -14.34
CA GLY A 517 17.70 1.85 -13.38
C GLY A 517 17.40 0.51 -12.70
N ARG A 518 18.41 -0.36 -12.60
CA ARG A 518 18.29 -1.69 -12.00
C ARG A 518 19.13 -1.86 -10.73
N ALA A 519 20.17 -1.05 -10.56
CA ALA A 519 20.98 -1.04 -9.36
C ALA A 519 20.20 -0.38 -8.19
N TYR A 520 20.55 -0.77 -6.97
CA TYR A 520 19.88 -0.27 -5.76
C TYR A 520 20.91 0.15 -4.71
N GLY A 521 20.78 1.37 -4.21
CA GLY A 521 21.68 1.98 -3.24
C GLY A 521 21.63 3.51 -3.30
N THR A 522 22.26 4.17 -2.35
CA THR A 522 22.46 5.62 -2.40
C THR A 522 23.67 5.94 -3.26
N PHE A 523 23.45 6.55 -4.42
CA PHE A 523 24.50 6.95 -5.33
C PHE A 523 24.90 8.40 -5.05
N LEU A 524 26.07 8.60 -4.45
CA LEU A 524 26.61 9.93 -4.22
C LEU A 524 27.18 10.49 -5.50
N LEU A 525 26.90 11.76 -5.77
CA LEU A 525 27.45 12.50 -6.91
C LEU A 525 28.58 13.39 -6.44
N ASP A 526 29.66 13.47 -7.21
CA ASP A 526 30.65 14.51 -7.01
C ASP A 526 30.10 15.87 -7.47
N SER A 527 30.75 16.97 -7.05
CA SER A 527 30.23 18.31 -7.28
C SER A 527 30.14 18.69 -8.76
N LEU A 528 31.06 18.19 -9.61
CA LEU A 528 31.03 18.44 -11.05
C LEU A 528 29.88 17.73 -11.70
N SER A 529 29.71 16.44 -11.39
CA SER A 529 28.59 15.60 -11.85
C SER A 529 27.25 16.21 -11.45
N ALA A 530 27.07 16.59 -10.18
CA ALA A 530 25.84 17.19 -9.69
C ALA A 530 25.52 18.51 -10.41
N GLY A 531 26.50 19.41 -10.56
CA GLY A 531 26.34 20.68 -11.28
C GLY A 531 26.00 20.50 -12.76
N HIS A 532 26.70 19.57 -13.43
CA HIS A 532 26.43 19.23 -14.83
C HIS A 532 24.99 18.68 -15.02
N LEU A 533 24.58 17.72 -14.18
CA LEU A 533 23.25 17.13 -14.27
C LEU A 533 22.14 18.14 -14.03
N LEU A 534 22.27 19.02 -13.03
CA LEU A 534 21.29 20.08 -12.75
C LEU A 534 21.13 21.05 -13.94
N SER A 535 22.19 21.36 -14.67
CA SER A 535 22.14 22.25 -15.83
C SER A 535 21.61 21.59 -17.09
N GLU A 536 21.91 20.30 -17.33
CA GLU A 536 21.59 19.60 -18.57
C GLU A 536 20.21 18.93 -18.57
N LEU A 537 19.61 18.73 -17.39
CA LEU A 537 18.30 18.06 -17.24
C LEU A 537 17.21 18.54 -18.20
N PRO A 538 17.01 19.88 -18.39
CA PRO A 538 15.94 20.35 -19.28
C PRO A 538 16.12 19.92 -20.74
N GLY A 539 17.37 19.71 -21.18
CA GLY A 539 17.74 19.27 -22.54
C GLY A 539 17.74 17.78 -22.75
N MET A 540 17.60 16.96 -21.72
CA MET A 540 17.60 15.51 -21.84
C MET A 540 16.29 14.98 -22.39
N HIS A 541 16.38 14.03 -23.35
CA HIS A 541 15.22 13.48 -24.04
C HIS A 541 14.87 12.04 -23.65
N ASP A 542 15.83 11.26 -23.12
CA ASP A 542 15.56 9.89 -22.64
C ASP A 542 14.81 9.93 -21.30
N PRO A 543 13.52 9.52 -21.27
CA PRO A 543 12.72 9.61 -20.05
C PRO A 543 13.23 8.72 -18.93
N LEU A 544 13.76 7.54 -19.24
CA LEU A 544 14.26 6.60 -18.21
C LEU A 544 15.53 7.15 -17.56
N LEU A 545 16.51 7.57 -18.36
CA LEU A 545 17.74 8.20 -17.87
C LEU A 545 17.43 9.44 -17.03
N LYS A 546 16.50 10.27 -17.51
CA LYS A 546 16.06 11.47 -16.79
C LYS A 546 15.41 11.14 -15.44
N GLY A 547 14.60 10.08 -15.39
CA GLY A 547 14.01 9.57 -14.15
C GLY A 547 15.05 9.08 -13.15
N ILE A 548 16.06 8.34 -13.61
CA ILE A 548 17.21 7.89 -12.80
C ILE A 548 17.94 9.09 -12.20
N ILE A 549 18.27 10.08 -13.03
CA ILE A 549 18.96 11.29 -12.60
C ILE A 549 18.15 12.06 -11.56
N TRP A 550 16.85 12.25 -11.78
CA TRP A 550 15.98 12.92 -10.81
C TRP A 550 15.92 12.22 -9.46
N ILE A 551 15.89 10.89 -9.43
CA ILE A 551 15.94 10.13 -8.18
C ILE A 551 17.29 10.34 -7.48
N ASN A 552 18.40 10.26 -8.22
CA ASN A 552 19.72 10.46 -7.65
C ASN A 552 19.90 11.90 -7.12
N LEU A 553 19.47 12.91 -7.85
CA LEU A 553 19.51 14.31 -7.39
C LEU A 553 18.67 14.53 -6.13
N ASN A 554 17.49 13.87 -6.04
CA ASN A 554 16.66 13.94 -4.84
C ASN A 554 17.37 13.33 -3.61
N GLU A 555 18.02 12.18 -3.77
CA GLU A 555 18.79 11.57 -2.67
C GLU A 555 20.00 12.45 -2.28
N ASN A 556 20.65 13.10 -3.26
CA ASN A 556 21.74 14.05 -3.00
C ASN A 556 21.26 15.39 -2.42
N LEU A 557 20.01 15.81 -2.65
CA LEU A 557 19.39 16.91 -1.90
C LEU A 557 19.18 16.50 -0.43
N ILE A 558 18.62 15.32 -0.19
CA ILE A 558 18.32 14.83 1.16
C ILE A 558 19.58 14.66 2.01
N ASN A 559 20.67 14.20 1.43
CA ASN A 559 21.95 14.06 2.15
C ASN A 559 22.75 15.39 2.26
N GLY A 560 22.24 16.49 1.72
CA GLY A 560 22.84 17.83 1.81
C GLY A 560 23.93 18.15 0.78
N SER A 561 24.16 17.28 -0.21
CA SER A 561 25.17 17.50 -1.26
C SER A 561 24.68 18.48 -2.34
N ILE A 562 23.37 18.71 -2.45
CA ILE A 562 22.74 19.66 -3.38
C ILE A 562 21.98 20.71 -2.59
N ARG A 563 22.14 21.99 -2.97
CA ARG A 563 21.40 23.08 -2.31
C ARG A 563 19.93 23.08 -2.75
N PRO A 564 18.98 23.36 -1.83
CA PRO A 564 17.55 23.42 -2.17
C PRO A 564 17.22 24.38 -3.32
N ALA A 565 17.86 25.55 -3.37
CA ALA A 565 17.66 26.55 -4.42
C ALA A 565 18.09 26.04 -5.82
N ASP A 566 19.19 25.28 -5.92
CA ASP A 566 19.66 24.71 -7.18
C ASP A 566 18.70 23.61 -7.66
N PHE A 567 18.24 22.75 -6.74
CA PHE A 567 17.27 21.72 -7.03
C PHE A 567 15.92 22.33 -7.48
N TYR A 568 15.43 23.38 -6.78
CA TYR A 568 14.23 24.11 -7.17
C TYR A 568 14.36 24.68 -8.58
N SER A 569 15.49 25.35 -8.88
CA SER A 569 15.73 25.99 -10.18
C SER A 569 15.72 24.94 -11.32
N ALA A 570 16.35 23.79 -11.10
CA ALA A 570 16.35 22.71 -12.07
C ALA A 570 14.93 22.13 -12.27
N ALA A 571 14.17 21.92 -11.20
CA ALA A 571 12.80 21.40 -11.28
C ALA A 571 11.85 22.39 -11.95
N TYR A 572 11.99 23.69 -11.65
CA TYR A 572 11.22 24.77 -12.28
C TYR A 572 11.50 24.83 -13.79
N SER A 573 12.78 24.77 -14.18
CA SER A 573 13.19 24.80 -15.58
C SER A 573 12.71 23.56 -16.34
N ASP A 574 12.88 22.39 -15.73
CA ASP A 574 12.50 21.12 -16.36
C ASP A 574 10.98 20.98 -16.56
N LEU A 575 10.16 21.40 -15.57
CA LEU A 575 8.69 21.41 -15.70
C LEU A 575 8.18 22.21 -16.89
N GLN A 576 8.95 23.19 -17.38
CA GLN A 576 8.56 23.95 -18.55
C GLN A 576 8.66 23.15 -19.86
N GLY A 577 9.50 22.11 -19.91
CA GLY A 577 9.78 21.32 -21.11
C GLY A 577 9.29 19.87 -21.08
N ILE A 578 8.99 19.31 -19.90
CA ILE A 578 8.64 17.90 -19.75
C ILE A 578 7.35 17.54 -20.53
N THR A 579 7.48 16.61 -21.47
CA THR A 579 6.37 16.07 -22.26
C THR A 579 5.87 14.73 -21.71
N ASP A 580 6.76 13.88 -21.15
CA ASP A 580 6.40 12.61 -20.55
C ASP A 580 5.54 12.82 -19.30
N LEU A 581 4.37 12.17 -19.24
CA LEU A 581 3.41 12.36 -18.15
C LEU A 581 3.86 11.79 -16.82
N GLN A 582 4.62 10.71 -16.84
CA GLN A 582 5.12 10.06 -15.63
C GLN A 582 6.21 10.91 -14.97
N LEU A 583 7.18 11.36 -15.77
CA LEU A 583 8.21 12.30 -15.32
C LEU A 583 7.61 13.60 -14.81
N ARG A 584 6.63 14.16 -15.54
CA ARG A 584 5.94 15.38 -15.10
C ARG A 584 5.34 15.22 -13.72
N ASN A 585 4.63 14.11 -13.47
CA ASN A 585 4.03 13.85 -12.17
C ASN A 585 5.10 13.69 -11.08
N TYR A 586 6.18 12.97 -11.36
CA TYR A 586 7.28 12.79 -10.42
C TYR A 586 7.96 14.13 -10.09
N VAL A 587 8.37 14.89 -11.11
CA VAL A 587 9.05 16.18 -10.92
C VAL A 587 8.11 17.20 -10.26
N SER A 588 6.81 17.20 -10.57
CA SER A 588 5.80 18.00 -9.85
C SER A 588 5.75 17.67 -8.36
N GLY A 589 5.82 16.39 -8.02
CA GLY A 589 5.91 15.93 -6.62
C GLY A 589 7.21 16.40 -5.95
N ARG A 590 8.35 16.34 -6.66
CA ARG A 590 9.65 16.84 -6.13
C ARG A 590 9.68 18.36 -6.01
N PHE A 591 9.08 19.06 -6.97
CA PHE A 591 8.87 20.50 -6.90
C PHE A 591 8.05 20.90 -5.67
N SER A 592 6.92 20.25 -5.43
CA SER A 592 6.11 20.45 -4.23
C SER A 592 6.88 20.12 -2.94
N TYR A 593 7.66 19.04 -2.96
CA TYR A 593 8.47 18.62 -1.80
C TYR A 593 9.53 19.64 -1.43
N VAL A 594 10.33 20.14 -2.41
CA VAL A 594 11.32 21.17 -2.12
C VAL A 594 10.65 22.47 -1.71
N TRP A 595 9.53 22.82 -2.36
CA TRP A 595 8.74 24.02 -2.05
C TRP A 595 8.32 24.09 -0.59
N TRP A 596 7.77 23.01 -0.05
CA TRP A 596 7.20 23.01 1.29
C TRP A 596 8.19 22.63 2.40
N ASN A 597 9.15 21.76 2.11
CA ASN A 597 10.00 21.19 3.16
C ASN A 597 11.43 21.77 3.20
N TRP A 598 11.87 22.45 2.15
CA TRP A 598 13.24 22.94 2.06
C TRP A 598 13.39 24.45 1.85
N LEU A 599 12.40 25.10 1.24
CA LEU A 599 12.40 26.56 1.09
C LEU A 599 11.78 27.21 2.32
N THR A 600 12.35 28.35 2.74
CA THR A 600 11.77 29.19 3.79
C THR A 600 10.48 29.86 3.31
N ALA A 601 9.70 30.43 4.24
CA ALA A 601 8.50 31.17 3.88
C ALA A 601 8.82 32.38 3.00
N GLU A 602 9.91 33.10 3.28
CA GLU A 602 10.41 34.25 2.52
C GLU A 602 10.76 33.84 1.08
N GLU A 603 11.56 32.78 0.90
CA GLU A 603 11.91 32.26 -0.43
C GLU A 603 10.67 31.86 -1.22
N ARG A 604 9.69 31.18 -0.58
CA ARG A 604 8.41 30.84 -1.25
C ARG A 604 7.66 32.09 -1.71
N TYR A 605 7.57 33.13 -0.88
CA TYR A 605 6.90 34.38 -1.26
C TYR A 605 7.61 35.09 -2.41
N GLU A 606 8.94 35.08 -2.48
CA GLU A 606 9.71 35.68 -3.56
C GLU A 606 9.51 34.90 -4.88
N LEU A 607 9.48 33.57 -4.84
CA LEU A 607 9.39 32.69 -6.01
C LEU A 607 7.95 32.48 -6.51
N ALA A 608 6.95 32.65 -5.62
CA ALA A 608 5.56 32.30 -5.91
C ALA A 608 4.95 33.02 -7.13
N PRO A 609 5.14 34.34 -7.33
CA PRO A 609 4.53 34.99 -8.50
C PRO A 609 4.92 34.36 -9.82
N GLU A 610 6.20 34.00 -9.97
CA GLU A 610 6.71 33.37 -11.18
C GLU A 610 6.25 31.92 -11.32
N ALA A 611 6.31 31.15 -10.22
CA ALA A 611 5.86 29.75 -10.19
C ALA A 611 4.37 29.63 -10.50
N GLU A 612 3.54 30.45 -9.86
CA GLU A 612 2.08 30.45 -10.07
C GLU A 612 1.70 30.88 -11.50
N ALA A 613 2.40 31.87 -12.06
CA ALA A 613 2.18 32.31 -13.44
C ALA A 613 2.55 31.21 -14.44
N MET A 614 3.70 30.56 -14.26
CA MET A 614 4.14 29.44 -15.10
C MET A 614 3.13 28.29 -15.06
N LEU A 615 2.71 27.85 -13.88
CA LEU A 615 1.76 26.76 -13.71
C LEU A 615 0.36 27.11 -14.26
N GLY A 616 -0.11 28.33 -14.04
CA GLY A 616 -1.34 28.85 -14.62
C GLY A 616 -1.32 28.86 -16.15
N ASN A 617 -0.20 29.28 -16.74
CA ASN A 617 0.01 29.24 -18.20
C ASN A 617 0.01 27.80 -18.72
N LYS A 618 0.74 26.88 -18.08
CA LYS A 618 0.75 25.45 -18.46
C LYS A 618 -0.65 24.84 -18.39
N MET A 619 -1.41 25.15 -17.35
CA MET A 619 -2.80 24.67 -17.22
C MET A 619 -3.68 25.18 -18.38
N THR A 620 -3.56 26.45 -18.78
CA THR A 620 -4.41 27.03 -19.83
C THR A 620 -3.91 26.76 -21.24
N THR A 621 -2.69 26.26 -21.43
CA THR A 621 -2.14 25.90 -22.75
C THR A 621 -2.13 24.39 -23.00
N THR A 622 -2.43 23.56 -22.00
CA THR A 622 -2.49 22.11 -22.13
C THR A 622 -3.85 21.69 -22.70
N GLU A 623 -3.86 21.00 -23.85
CA GLU A 623 -5.09 20.59 -24.53
C GLU A 623 -5.87 19.52 -23.76
N SER A 624 -5.19 18.49 -23.26
CA SER A 624 -5.84 17.37 -22.60
C SER A 624 -6.47 17.74 -21.26
N PRO A 625 -7.73 17.37 -20.99
CA PRO A 625 -8.38 17.60 -19.69
C PRO A 625 -7.59 17.02 -18.52
N ALA A 626 -7.04 15.82 -18.67
CA ALA A 626 -6.21 15.17 -17.64
C ALA A 626 -4.91 15.96 -17.36
N GLY A 627 -4.23 16.43 -18.41
CA GLY A 627 -3.05 17.28 -18.26
C GLY A 627 -3.35 18.60 -17.56
N ARG A 628 -4.50 19.23 -17.85
CA ARG A 628 -4.94 20.45 -17.15
C ARG A 628 -5.19 20.20 -15.65
N ARG A 629 -5.77 19.05 -15.30
CA ARG A 629 -5.95 18.64 -13.89
C ARG A 629 -4.62 18.45 -13.16
N THR A 630 -3.63 17.86 -13.82
CA THR A 630 -2.29 17.72 -13.25
C THR A 630 -1.67 19.07 -12.91
N TRP A 631 -1.68 20.01 -13.85
CA TRP A 631 -1.17 21.37 -13.63
C TRP A 631 -1.97 22.14 -12.58
N PHE A 632 -3.29 22.01 -12.58
CA PHE A 632 -4.17 22.58 -11.56
C PHE A 632 -3.85 22.04 -10.17
N SER A 633 -3.61 20.74 -10.05
CA SER A 633 -3.26 20.13 -8.75
C SER A 633 -1.95 20.73 -8.19
N LEU A 634 -0.93 20.90 -9.05
CA LEU A 634 0.34 21.51 -8.64
C LEU A 634 0.15 22.99 -8.30
N LEU A 635 -0.55 23.75 -9.13
CA LEU A 635 -0.87 25.16 -8.88
C LEU A 635 -1.59 25.33 -7.55
N ARG A 636 -2.67 24.56 -7.31
CA ARG A 636 -3.41 24.58 -6.05
C ARG A 636 -2.51 24.30 -4.85
N ASN A 637 -1.58 23.34 -4.99
CA ASN A 637 -0.67 22.96 -3.92
C ASN A 637 0.29 24.12 -3.55
N VAL A 638 0.97 24.73 -4.54
CA VAL A 638 2.05 25.69 -4.28
C VAL A 638 1.59 27.14 -4.12
N THR A 639 0.37 27.49 -4.54
CA THR A 639 -0.13 28.86 -4.48
C THR A 639 -0.08 29.44 -3.06
N VAL A 640 0.55 30.60 -2.90
CA VAL A 640 0.61 31.34 -1.64
C VAL A 640 0.34 32.86 -1.83
N THR A 641 0.30 33.37 -3.07
CA THR A 641 0.05 34.80 -3.31
C THR A 641 -1.44 35.16 -3.18
N PRO A 642 -1.78 36.39 -2.78
CA PRO A 642 -3.18 36.88 -2.76
C PRO A 642 -3.85 36.77 -4.14
N GLU A 643 -3.12 37.03 -5.21
CA GLU A 643 -3.59 36.95 -6.60
C GLU A 643 -3.92 35.51 -6.98
N GLY A 644 -3.04 34.57 -6.67
CA GLY A 644 -3.26 33.14 -6.89
C GLY A 644 -4.45 32.62 -6.07
N MET A 645 -4.61 33.07 -4.84
CA MET A 645 -5.75 32.71 -4.00
C MET A 645 -7.07 33.21 -4.58
N LYS A 646 -7.10 34.43 -5.13
CA LYS A 646 -8.28 34.94 -5.85
C LYS A 646 -8.56 34.12 -7.12
N TYR A 647 -7.52 33.70 -7.83
CA TYR A 647 -7.65 32.84 -9.00
C TYR A 647 -8.22 31.48 -8.65
N LEU A 648 -7.71 30.81 -7.64
CA LEU A 648 -8.24 29.52 -7.15
C LEU A 648 -9.69 29.65 -6.66
N THR A 649 -10.02 30.73 -5.96
CA THR A 649 -11.39 31.03 -5.54
C THR A 649 -12.32 31.21 -6.75
N SER A 650 -11.85 31.84 -7.82
CA SER A 650 -12.62 32.00 -9.05
C SER A 650 -12.91 30.66 -9.75
N ILE A 651 -11.95 29.73 -9.74
CA ILE A 651 -12.10 28.35 -10.25
C ILE A 651 -13.15 27.61 -9.41
N TRP A 652 -13.05 27.68 -8.07
CA TRP A 652 -14.03 27.05 -7.19
C TRP A 652 -15.45 27.58 -7.42
N LYS A 653 -15.62 28.90 -7.58
CA LYS A 653 -16.92 29.51 -7.85
C LYS A 653 -17.53 29.03 -9.17
N ARG A 654 -16.74 28.92 -10.23
CA ARG A 654 -17.19 28.40 -11.53
C ARG A 654 -17.46 26.91 -11.54
N GLY A 655 -16.76 26.15 -10.71
CA GLY A 655 -16.79 24.69 -10.69
C GLY A 655 -16.06 24.04 -11.86
N GLU A 656 -15.20 24.80 -12.57
CA GLU A 656 -14.50 24.34 -13.77
C GLU A 656 -13.15 25.02 -13.96
N LEU A 657 -12.21 24.31 -14.59
CA LEU A 657 -10.97 24.87 -15.10
C LEU A 657 -11.24 25.64 -16.40
N PRO A 658 -10.55 26.74 -16.65
CA PRO A 658 -10.73 27.49 -17.91
C PRO A 658 -10.38 26.62 -19.12
N GLY A 659 -11.05 26.92 -20.24
CA GLY A 659 -10.69 26.37 -21.55
C GLY A 659 -9.29 26.82 -21.98
N THR A 660 -8.70 26.13 -22.98
CA THR A 660 -7.40 26.50 -23.51
C THR A 660 -7.46 27.79 -24.34
N VAL A 661 -6.40 28.60 -24.24
CA VAL A 661 -6.20 29.76 -25.11
C VAL A 661 -5.03 29.42 -26.04
N THR A 662 -5.35 29.06 -27.30
CA THR A 662 -4.31 28.85 -28.33
C THR A 662 -4.25 30.06 -29.26
N PRO A 663 -3.08 30.64 -29.55
CA PRO A 663 -2.93 31.69 -30.50
C PRO A 663 -3.40 31.22 -31.90
N GLY A 664 -4.53 31.71 -32.37
CA GLY A 664 -5.07 31.41 -33.72
C GLY A 664 -5.87 30.10 -33.90
N GLY A 665 -6.20 29.36 -32.81
CA GLY A 665 -7.00 28.13 -32.85
C GLY A 665 -8.31 28.20 -32.05
N ALA A 666 -9.24 27.26 -32.32
CA ALA A 666 -10.40 27.06 -31.47
C ALA A 666 -9.89 26.49 -30.12
N GLY A 667 -10.07 27.24 -29.04
CA GLY A 667 -9.73 26.77 -27.69
C GLY A 667 -10.55 25.51 -27.34
N SER A 668 -10.02 24.71 -26.42
CA SER A 668 -10.77 23.59 -25.87
C SER A 668 -11.78 24.05 -24.81
N ASP A 669 -12.84 23.25 -24.61
CA ASP A 669 -13.87 23.51 -23.62
C ASP A 669 -13.31 23.54 -22.17
N PRO A 670 -13.96 24.29 -21.27
CA PRO A 670 -13.69 24.20 -19.83
C PRO A 670 -13.79 22.75 -19.31
N VAL A 671 -13.00 22.42 -18.29
CA VAL A 671 -13.04 21.10 -17.65
C VAL A 671 -13.81 21.21 -16.33
N LYS A 672 -14.96 20.57 -16.25
CA LYS A 672 -15.71 20.48 -14.99
C LYS A 672 -14.88 19.78 -13.93
N LEU A 673 -14.84 20.37 -12.73
CA LEU A 673 -14.29 19.73 -11.55
C LEU A 673 -15.31 18.78 -10.93
N SER A 674 -14.84 17.66 -10.44
CA SER A 674 -15.66 16.72 -9.68
C SER A 674 -16.05 17.31 -8.31
N GLU A 675 -17.04 16.71 -7.67
CA GLU A 675 -17.44 17.08 -6.31
C GLU A 675 -16.27 16.96 -5.33
N ASP A 676 -15.44 15.90 -5.45
CA ASP A 676 -14.27 15.69 -4.61
C ASP A 676 -13.16 16.72 -4.87
N GLU A 677 -12.93 17.10 -6.13
CA GLU A 677 -11.98 18.17 -6.49
C GLU A 677 -12.41 19.53 -5.92
N LEU A 678 -13.70 19.82 -5.94
CA LEU A 678 -14.27 21.05 -5.35
C LEU A 678 -14.19 21.06 -3.83
N CYS A 679 -14.43 19.91 -3.17
CA CYS A 679 -14.25 19.76 -1.73
C CYS A 679 -12.78 19.99 -1.34
N THR A 680 -11.85 19.35 -2.05
CA THR A 680 -10.41 19.52 -1.80
C THR A 680 -9.95 20.96 -2.04
N LEU A 681 -10.48 21.63 -3.06
CA LEU A 681 -10.17 23.05 -3.33
C LEU A 681 -10.71 23.95 -2.20
N ALA A 682 -11.93 23.73 -1.73
CA ALA A 682 -12.51 24.48 -0.63
C ALA A 682 -11.71 24.31 0.68
N LEU A 683 -11.31 23.07 1.01
CA LEU A 683 -10.44 22.78 2.17
C LEU A 683 -9.07 23.46 2.03
N THR A 684 -8.47 23.41 0.81
CA THR A 684 -7.18 24.07 0.54
C THR A 684 -7.28 25.59 0.69
N LEU A 685 -8.36 26.20 0.21
CA LEU A 685 -8.60 27.64 0.36
C LEU A 685 -8.76 28.03 1.84
N ALA A 686 -9.39 27.18 2.63
CA ALA A 686 -9.52 27.39 4.08
C ALA A 686 -8.16 27.26 4.79
N LEU A 687 -7.41 26.18 4.53
CA LEU A 687 -6.06 25.98 5.07
C LEU A 687 -5.15 27.20 4.80
N LYS A 688 -5.24 27.76 3.58
CA LYS A 688 -4.42 28.90 3.13
C LYS A 688 -4.98 30.26 3.54
N ASN A 689 -5.92 30.32 4.49
CA ASN A 689 -6.48 31.55 5.02
C ASN A 689 -7.14 32.45 3.97
N SER A 690 -7.86 31.90 3.00
CA SER A 690 -8.67 32.72 2.08
C SER A 690 -9.63 33.63 2.88
N PRO A 691 -9.78 34.88 2.53
CA PRO A 691 -10.69 35.81 3.23
C PRO A 691 -12.13 35.32 3.36
N ASP A 692 -12.59 34.53 2.39
CA ASP A 692 -13.96 33.99 2.33
C ASP A 692 -14.04 32.52 2.82
N ALA A 693 -13.02 31.99 3.49
CA ALA A 693 -12.89 30.57 3.82
C ALA A 693 -14.14 29.94 4.45
N GLY A 694 -14.70 30.57 5.48
CA GLY A 694 -15.89 30.06 6.15
C GLY A 694 -17.12 30.01 5.24
N SER A 695 -17.28 31.04 4.38
CA SER A 695 -18.36 31.08 3.38
C SER A 695 -18.17 30.02 2.28
N ILE A 696 -16.91 29.79 1.85
CA ILE A 696 -16.54 28.78 0.86
C ILE A 696 -16.87 27.38 1.40
N LEU A 697 -16.48 27.08 2.62
CA LEU A 697 -16.76 25.78 3.25
C LEU A 697 -18.25 25.54 3.40
N ALA A 698 -19.02 26.53 3.89
CA ALA A 698 -20.47 26.42 4.06
C ALA A 698 -21.17 26.18 2.70
N GLN A 699 -20.84 26.97 1.68
CA GLN A 699 -21.41 26.81 0.33
C GLN A 699 -20.98 25.48 -0.31
N GLN A 700 -19.73 25.02 -0.10
CA GLN A 700 -19.30 23.74 -0.61
C GLN A 700 -20.09 22.59 0.01
N ARG A 701 -20.31 22.64 1.32
CA ARG A 701 -21.14 21.64 2.02
C ARG A 701 -22.54 21.52 1.45
N GLU A 702 -23.19 22.64 1.10
CA GLU A 702 -24.51 22.66 0.46
C GLU A 702 -24.52 22.07 -0.96
N ARG A 703 -23.38 22.07 -1.65
CA ARG A 703 -23.23 21.51 -3.01
C ARG A 703 -23.06 20.00 -3.02
N ILE A 704 -22.66 19.40 -1.88
CA ILE A 704 -22.39 17.96 -1.80
C ILE A 704 -23.71 17.19 -1.85
N THR A 705 -23.81 16.25 -2.78
CA THR A 705 -25.01 15.43 -2.99
C THR A 705 -24.92 14.05 -2.35
N GLY A 706 -23.72 13.51 -2.19
CA GLY A 706 -23.49 12.19 -1.60
C GLY A 706 -23.39 12.24 -0.08
N ARG A 707 -24.20 11.46 0.64
CA ARG A 707 -24.19 11.42 2.13
C ARG A 707 -22.79 11.14 2.67
N GLU A 708 -22.11 10.14 2.17
CA GLU A 708 -20.79 9.75 2.66
C GLU A 708 -19.72 10.83 2.40
N ARG A 709 -19.77 11.47 1.23
CA ARG A 709 -18.88 12.62 0.94
C ARG A 709 -19.15 13.80 1.85
N MET A 710 -20.41 14.03 2.20
CA MET A 710 -20.79 15.08 3.15
C MET A 710 -20.25 14.75 4.55
N GLU A 711 -20.40 13.51 5.02
CA GLU A 711 -19.86 13.05 6.30
C GLU A 711 -18.33 13.20 6.34
N ARG A 712 -17.62 12.83 5.25
CA ARG A 712 -16.18 13.04 5.13
C ARG A 712 -15.80 14.52 5.17
N PHE A 713 -16.50 15.36 4.42
CA PHE A 713 -16.24 16.80 4.38
C PHE A 713 -16.44 17.43 5.76
N ASP A 714 -17.53 17.08 6.45
CA ASP A 714 -17.82 17.52 7.81
C ASP A 714 -16.76 17.08 8.82
N PHE A 715 -16.25 15.83 8.69
CA PHE A 715 -15.20 15.30 9.53
C PHE A 715 -13.86 16.03 9.33
N VAL A 716 -13.48 16.31 8.09
CA VAL A 716 -12.18 16.92 7.76
C VAL A 716 -12.16 18.43 8.00
N THR A 717 -13.28 19.12 7.81
CA THR A 717 -13.37 20.60 7.90
C THR A 717 -12.77 21.20 9.17
N PRO A 718 -12.94 20.65 10.38
CA PRO A 718 -12.33 21.21 11.59
C PRO A 718 -10.80 21.31 11.54
N SER A 719 -10.12 20.39 10.83
CA SER A 719 -8.66 20.36 10.75
C SER A 719 -8.04 21.56 9.99
N VAL A 720 -8.83 22.20 9.11
CA VAL A 720 -8.42 23.39 8.35
C VAL A 720 -8.94 24.70 8.97
N SER A 721 -9.57 24.64 10.15
CA SER A 721 -10.12 25.83 10.81
C SER A 721 -9.02 26.82 11.20
N ASN A 722 -9.30 28.10 11.05
CA ASN A 722 -8.41 29.15 11.56
C ASN A 722 -8.56 29.35 13.08
N ASP A 723 -9.66 28.89 13.66
CA ASP A 723 -9.88 28.88 15.09
C ASP A 723 -9.10 27.74 15.75
N GLU A 724 -8.17 28.09 16.61
CA GLU A 724 -7.32 27.15 17.34
C GLU A 724 -8.14 26.22 18.21
N ALA A 725 -9.16 26.73 18.89
CA ALA A 725 -10.00 25.92 19.77
C ALA A 725 -10.76 24.83 18.99
N VAL A 726 -11.16 25.10 17.76
CA VAL A 726 -11.80 24.10 16.88
C VAL A 726 -10.80 23.00 16.50
N ARG A 727 -9.57 23.35 16.14
CA ARG A 727 -8.51 22.37 15.83
C ARG A 727 -8.15 21.53 17.05
N ASP A 728 -8.03 22.18 18.23
CA ASP A 728 -7.72 21.48 19.49
C ASP A 728 -8.82 20.47 19.84
N ALA A 729 -10.10 20.89 19.77
CA ALA A 729 -11.23 20.01 20.03
C ALA A 729 -11.30 18.86 19.03
N PHE A 730 -10.99 19.09 17.75
CA PHE A 730 -10.92 18.05 16.74
C PHE A 730 -9.82 17.04 17.07
N PHE A 731 -8.58 17.52 17.31
CA PHE A 731 -7.46 16.63 17.62
C PHE A 731 -7.73 15.84 18.91
N GLU A 732 -8.26 16.49 19.96
CA GLU A 732 -8.63 15.82 21.20
C GLU A 732 -9.68 14.73 21.00
N SER A 733 -10.65 14.94 20.10
CA SER A 733 -11.66 13.95 19.77
C SER A 733 -11.09 12.66 19.20
N LEU A 734 -9.91 12.72 18.55
CA LEU A 734 -9.21 11.54 18.03
C LEU A 734 -8.65 10.64 19.13
N SER A 735 -8.69 11.03 20.40
CA SER A 735 -8.35 10.13 21.52
C SER A 735 -9.39 9.03 21.72
N ASP A 736 -10.62 9.21 21.21
CA ASP A 736 -11.65 8.17 21.23
C ASP A 736 -11.53 7.29 19.96
N PRO A 737 -11.31 5.95 20.09
CA PRO A 737 -11.21 5.05 18.95
C PRO A 737 -12.39 5.10 17.98
N SER A 738 -13.60 5.38 18.49
CA SER A 738 -14.80 5.48 17.66
C SER A 738 -14.73 6.60 16.61
N ASN A 739 -13.97 7.65 16.88
CA ASN A 739 -13.73 8.74 15.94
C ASN A 739 -12.62 8.45 14.93
N ARG A 740 -11.92 7.33 15.07
CA ARG A 740 -10.88 6.88 14.14
C ARG A 740 -11.30 5.72 13.25
N GLU A 741 -12.52 5.23 13.33
CA GLU A 741 -13.01 4.08 12.53
C GLU A 741 -12.85 4.27 11.01
N ARG A 742 -12.89 5.52 10.55
CA ARG A 742 -12.70 5.86 9.13
C ARG A 742 -11.28 6.38 8.90
N GLU A 743 -10.30 5.53 9.07
CA GLU A 743 -8.88 5.85 9.04
C GLU A 743 -8.44 6.72 7.86
N PRO A 744 -8.90 6.51 6.60
CA PRO A 744 -8.54 7.40 5.50
C PRO A 744 -8.94 8.86 5.72
N TRP A 745 -10.06 9.12 6.40
CA TRP A 745 -10.49 10.48 6.71
C TRP A 745 -9.65 11.10 7.81
N VAL A 746 -9.26 10.29 8.79
CA VAL A 746 -8.37 10.73 9.88
C VAL A 746 -7.02 11.14 9.31
N LEU A 747 -6.43 10.32 8.41
CA LEU A 747 -5.15 10.61 7.77
C LEU A 747 -5.21 11.86 6.88
N GLU A 748 -6.32 12.05 6.16
CA GLU A 748 -6.55 13.26 5.40
C GLU A 748 -6.61 14.51 6.31
N ALA A 749 -7.36 14.44 7.39
CA ALA A 749 -7.48 15.53 8.35
C ALA A 749 -6.15 15.85 9.03
N LEU A 750 -5.37 14.84 9.43
CA LEU A 750 -4.03 15.02 9.98
C LEU A 750 -3.08 15.66 8.96
N GLY A 751 -3.16 15.28 7.69
CA GLY A 751 -2.36 15.89 6.61
C GLY A 751 -2.64 17.39 6.45
N TYR A 752 -3.87 17.84 6.67
CA TYR A 752 -4.20 19.26 6.74
C TYR A 752 -3.73 19.89 8.06
N LEU A 753 -3.99 19.25 9.20
CA LEU A 753 -3.64 19.77 10.51
C LEU A 753 -2.12 19.98 10.68
N HIS A 754 -1.31 19.11 10.10
CA HIS A 754 0.15 19.13 10.14
C HIS A 754 0.79 19.65 8.84
N HIS A 755 0.03 20.36 8.00
CA HIS A 755 0.58 20.91 6.76
C HIS A 755 1.72 21.89 7.06
N PRO A 756 2.85 21.89 6.29
CA PRO A 756 4.01 22.74 6.54
C PRO A 756 3.70 24.23 6.71
N MET A 757 2.65 24.73 6.05
CA MET A 757 2.21 26.12 6.15
C MET A 757 1.74 26.54 7.56
N ILE A 758 1.29 25.57 8.35
CA ILE A 758 0.77 25.78 9.71
C ILE A 758 1.48 24.92 10.76
N ALA A 759 2.63 24.33 10.39
CA ALA A 759 3.35 23.38 11.22
C ALA A 759 3.66 23.91 12.62
N GLU A 760 4.15 25.15 12.76
CA GLU A 760 4.43 25.77 14.05
C GLU A 760 3.22 25.74 15.00
N ARG A 761 2.01 25.89 14.47
CA ARG A 761 0.76 25.84 15.26
C ARG A 761 0.35 24.44 15.66
N SER A 762 0.89 23.43 14.98
CA SER A 762 0.53 22.02 15.14
C SER A 762 1.57 21.19 15.89
N GLU A 763 2.75 21.75 16.17
CA GLU A 763 3.80 21.06 16.94
C GLU A 763 3.33 20.56 18.31
N LYS A 764 2.42 21.29 18.95
CA LYS A 764 1.81 20.91 20.23
C LYS A 764 1.10 19.55 20.21
N TYR A 765 0.68 19.08 19.04
CA TYR A 765 -0.01 17.79 18.89
C TYR A 765 0.94 16.60 18.75
N ILE A 766 2.23 16.84 18.43
CA ILE A 766 3.21 15.76 18.15
C ILE A 766 3.33 14.79 19.34
N LEU A 767 3.59 15.32 20.54
CA LEU A 767 3.79 14.48 21.71
C LEU A 767 2.58 13.56 21.96
N LYS A 768 1.39 14.14 21.98
CA LYS A 768 0.16 13.36 22.21
C LYS A 768 -0.12 12.34 21.09
N SER A 769 0.20 12.68 19.83
CA SER A 769 0.13 11.73 18.70
C SER A 769 1.00 10.51 18.92
N LEU A 770 2.22 10.69 19.47
CA LEU A 770 3.14 9.59 19.77
C LEU A 770 2.66 8.76 20.97
N GLU A 771 2.12 9.40 22.00
CA GLU A 771 1.56 8.74 23.19
C GLU A 771 0.35 7.83 22.84
N MET A 772 -0.44 8.19 21.82
CA MET A 772 -1.58 7.41 21.37
C MET A 772 -1.20 6.19 20.51
N LEU A 773 0.02 6.08 20.05
CA LEU A 773 0.40 5.15 18.97
C LEU A 773 0.27 3.67 19.35
N GLU A 774 0.48 3.30 20.62
CA GLU A 774 0.27 1.92 21.09
C GLU A 774 -1.21 1.52 21.04
N GLU A 775 -2.09 2.42 21.47
CA GLU A 775 -3.53 2.20 21.40
C GLU A 775 -4.02 2.18 19.94
N ILE A 776 -3.49 3.05 19.09
CA ILE A 776 -3.75 3.06 17.65
C ILE A 776 -3.34 1.74 16.99
N LYS A 777 -2.18 1.16 17.39
CA LYS A 777 -1.77 -0.18 16.92
C LYS A 777 -2.78 -1.27 17.34
N ALA A 778 -3.34 -1.16 18.53
CA ALA A 778 -4.27 -2.16 19.05
C ALA A 778 -5.67 -2.09 18.42
N THR A 779 -6.11 -0.90 18.01
CA THR A 779 -7.48 -0.64 17.55
C THR A 779 -7.61 -0.41 16.05
N GLY A 780 -6.53 0.03 15.39
CA GLY A 780 -6.49 0.34 13.96
C GLY A 780 -6.08 -0.84 13.08
N ASP A 781 -6.01 -0.58 11.77
CA ASP A 781 -5.46 -1.56 10.82
C ASP A 781 -3.92 -1.62 10.89
N ILE A 782 -3.33 -2.57 10.15
CA ILE A 782 -1.89 -2.82 10.17
C ILE A 782 -1.04 -1.65 9.64
N PHE A 783 -1.58 -0.83 8.75
CA PHE A 783 -0.88 0.33 8.18
C PHE A 783 -1.14 1.62 8.97
N PHE A 784 -2.23 1.67 9.72
CA PHE A 784 -2.67 2.90 10.36
C PHE A 784 -1.62 3.52 11.30
N PRO A 785 -0.89 2.77 12.15
CA PRO A 785 0.15 3.36 12.99
C PRO A 785 1.26 4.07 12.20
N GLY A 786 1.75 3.46 11.11
CA GLY A 786 2.78 4.07 10.26
C GLY A 786 2.27 5.29 9.50
N ASN A 787 1.05 5.21 8.96
CA ASN A 787 0.41 6.32 8.26
C ASN A 787 0.07 7.47 9.20
N TRP A 788 -0.34 7.18 10.44
CA TRP A 788 -0.56 8.17 11.50
C TRP A 788 0.71 8.96 11.82
N VAL A 789 1.84 8.25 12.04
CA VAL A 789 3.14 8.89 12.28
C VAL A 789 3.55 9.76 11.08
N SER A 790 3.43 9.23 9.88
CA SER A 790 3.76 9.98 8.65
C SER A 790 2.89 11.22 8.49
N ALA A 791 1.58 11.12 8.70
CA ALA A 791 0.66 12.26 8.60
C ALA A 791 0.92 13.31 9.69
N THR A 792 1.37 12.88 10.88
CA THR A 792 1.73 13.77 11.98
C THR A 792 3.06 14.48 11.74
N LEU A 793 4.10 13.76 11.27
CA LEU A 793 5.47 14.29 11.29
C LEU A 793 5.94 14.90 9.96
N ALA A 794 5.43 14.45 8.81
CA ALA A 794 5.96 14.83 7.49
C ALA A 794 5.91 16.33 7.17
N GLY A 795 5.06 17.10 7.86
CA GLY A 795 4.95 18.55 7.69
C GLY A 795 5.88 19.38 8.59
N HIS A 796 6.62 18.74 9.49
CA HIS A 796 7.45 19.42 10.49
C HIS A 796 8.94 19.30 10.16
N SER A 797 9.65 20.43 10.23
CA SER A 797 11.10 20.50 10.00
C SER A 797 11.84 21.36 11.03
N SER A 798 11.13 21.81 12.11
CA SER A 798 11.71 22.62 13.16
C SER A 798 12.61 21.82 14.11
N PRO A 799 13.63 22.48 14.74
CA PRO A 799 14.39 21.87 15.83
C PRO A 799 13.52 21.46 17.03
N GLU A 800 12.44 22.18 17.30
CA GLU A 800 11.50 21.97 18.39
C GLU A 800 10.71 20.67 18.19
N ALA A 801 10.17 20.46 16.99
CA ALA A 801 9.48 19.21 16.62
C ALA A 801 10.43 18.01 16.74
N ARG A 802 11.65 18.13 16.23
CA ARG A 802 12.68 17.11 16.36
C ARG A 802 12.99 16.79 17.82
N ALA A 803 13.22 17.82 18.66
CA ALA A 803 13.51 17.67 20.07
C ALA A 803 12.37 16.97 20.82
N THR A 804 11.11 17.22 20.44
CA THR A 804 9.93 16.55 21.01
C THR A 804 9.95 15.06 20.71
N VAL A 805 10.26 14.68 19.46
CA VAL A 805 10.35 13.27 19.05
C VAL A 805 11.52 12.56 19.74
N GLU A 806 12.72 13.17 19.74
CA GLU A 806 13.92 12.60 20.39
C GLU A 806 13.66 12.41 21.88
N LYS A 807 13.10 13.42 22.56
CA LYS A 807 12.76 13.34 23.98
C LYS A 807 11.73 12.23 24.27
N PHE A 808 10.70 12.08 23.42
CA PHE A 808 9.73 10.99 23.59
C PHE A 808 10.40 9.63 23.55
N LEU A 809 11.30 9.42 22.59
CA LEU A 809 12.03 8.14 22.44
C LEU A 809 12.98 7.88 23.62
N ASP A 810 13.62 8.92 24.15
CA ASP A 810 14.51 8.83 25.32
C ASP A 810 13.74 8.55 26.62
N ASP A 811 12.59 9.18 26.79
CA ASP A 811 11.73 9.00 27.97
C ASP A 811 11.01 7.63 27.96
N HIS A 812 10.94 6.94 26.82
CA HIS A 812 10.29 5.64 26.66
C HIS A 812 11.25 4.55 26.12
N PRO A 813 12.30 4.17 26.91
CA PRO A 813 13.29 3.18 26.44
C PRO A 813 12.67 1.82 26.13
N ASP A 814 11.60 1.44 26.82
CA ASP A 814 10.87 0.17 26.64
C ASP A 814 9.71 0.25 25.65
N TYR A 815 9.57 1.36 24.91
CA TYR A 815 8.52 1.51 23.89
C TYR A 815 8.63 0.39 22.84
N PRO A 816 7.51 -0.15 22.32
CA PRO A 816 7.55 -1.25 21.38
C PRO A 816 8.47 -1.00 20.18
N ALA A 817 9.44 -1.90 19.96
CA ALA A 817 10.46 -1.73 18.92
C ALA A 817 9.85 -1.50 17.53
N VAL A 818 8.76 -2.21 17.21
CA VAL A 818 8.03 -2.09 15.95
C VAL A 818 7.40 -0.70 15.72
N LEU A 819 7.07 0.02 16.79
CA LEU A 819 6.57 1.39 16.72
C LEU A 819 7.72 2.41 16.67
N LYS A 820 8.83 2.16 17.41
CA LYS A 820 10.04 2.99 17.30
C LYS A 820 10.58 3.08 15.88
N LEU A 821 10.51 1.98 15.13
CA LEU A 821 10.93 1.95 13.71
C LEU A 821 10.05 2.79 12.79
N LYS A 822 8.85 3.19 13.21
CA LYS A 822 7.92 4.03 12.44
C LYS A 822 8.07 5.52 12.78
N ILE A 823 8.58 5.84 13.98
CA ILE A 823 8.89 7.18 14.46
C ILE A 823 10.24 7.64 13.94
#